data_05cae93dc07c5d6a9931d968da80f658
#
_entry.id   05cae93dc07c5d6a9931d968da80f658
#
_cell.length_a   1.000
_cell.length_b   1.000
_cell.length_c   1.000
_cell.angle_alpha   90.00
_cell.angle_beta   90.00
_cell.angle_gamma   90.00
#
_symmetry.space_group_name_H-M   'P 1'
#
loop_
_entity.id
_entity.type
_entity.pdbx_description
1 polymer ?
#
loop_
_entity_poly.entity_id
_entity_poly.type
_entity_poly.pdbx_seq_one_letter_code
_entity_poly.pdbx_strand_id
1 'polypeptide(L)'
;MIRMGMRLTLRGGREAVIRLIVTTLAVAVGVTVMLGVFSLFNAYQNTTARQCWECSPTTIRSASASAGGTASPQGPSHPVGMNPDGTVDLAAAQQAGAKELWNFSQDFYQGTELRRLDLAALTADAPTLPGMSTVPGPGQYYVSPALSRLLATVPGGELGDRFPGHQVGLIPRTALYSPDELAIVIGHAPQELASRQATEPITAMSTAKEVKGTTTIYRFAFAFGTVALLLPIIIMVGTATRLSAARREERYAAMRLVGATPRQVATVASVESFVGAACGAVLGTLAYLALSSQVTKVNVTGTRFFPSEVSPGLLGYLGVLILVPAVSAFAAVRSLRRVQYDPLAVTRRATPKPPTVKRLIPLLLGVALFVVAVNLPATSNAGGVTYPSLILTMWGVVLAGPWVTMWSSRLLARVGGGAATMLAARRLADDPRATFRTVAGVTVAVFVGTAVAGVLPTAVAAETSGQRAPLTDVLRLRYDLGDQGEKVGLSPDQAAATLHALRAMPGVSAIPIYLGAAAPGWTPASGTPPPPGWQPPPDYVSCAEAAAIPALGSCAPGQTVSAIAADELFIDNPLMLHLPVLGYSDVDPTNGHSTAATVPPATDLGKLQVTTLMVAASSPAALERARTYLDVHAPVLIGMASPDQWSTNAAGPMTFGEVASVRGAQYRAAQQMIMFVVGLTLFVAGCGIAVATAGSLVERKRPFTLLRLSGTPLRTLRRVVFLESALPLFAVSVLAGLSAYAMALIAVRSLAKGVSMSFPLGTYSVAVSVVVVAALGVILGSMTLLSRMTRSEYARFE
;
A
#
# COMPACT_ATOMS: atom_id res chain seq x y z
N MET A 1 28.23 -39.70 12.59
CA MET A 1 27.72 -38.52 13.27
C MET A 1 26.35 -38.09 12.75
N ILE A 2 26.11 -37.97 11.42
CA ILE A 2 24.78 -37.64 10.87
C ILE A 2 23.73 -38.66 11.31
N ARG A 3 23.97 -39.98 11.15
CA ARG A 3 23.06 -41.04 11.62
C ARG A 3 22.77 -40.98 13.11
N MET A 4 23.77 -40.61 13.91
CA MET A 4 23.64 -40.44 15.36
C MET A 4 22.78 -39.25 15.71
N GLY A 5 22.99 -38.09 15.03
CA GLY A 5 22.14 -36.91 15.17
C GLY A 5 20.66 -37.19 14.81
N MET A 6 20.42 -37.94 13.73
CA MET A 6 19.09 -38.33 13.30
C MET A 6 18.40 -39.29 14.30
N ARG A 7 19.10 -40.26 14.82
CA ARG A 7 18.59 -41.17 15.87
C ARG A 7 18.26 -40.43 17.17
N LEU A 8 19.12 -39.49 17.60
CA LEU A 8 18.88 -38.65 18.77
C LEU A 8 17.67 -37.74 18.62
N THR A 9 17.42 -37.24 17.40
CA THR A 9 16.27 -36.41 17.12
C THR A 9 14.95 -37.19 17.12
N LEU A 10 14.93 -38.39 16.52
CA LEU A 10 13.72 -39.19 16.31
C LEU A 10 13.43 -40.19 17.47
N ARG A 11 14.43 -40.65 18.20
CA ARG A 11 14.32 -41.66 19.28
C ARG A 11 14.80 -41.17 20.65
N GLY A 12 15.00 -39.87 20.82
CA GLY A 12 15.54 -39.26 22.04
C GLY A 12 14.54 -39.11 23.22
N GLY A 13 13.44 -39.85 23.24
CA GLY A 13 12.43 -39.81 24.32
C GLY A 13 11.36 -38.70 24.10
N ARG A 14 10.36 -38.66 25.02
CA ARG A 14 9.19 -37.73 24.91
C ARG A 14 9.57 -36.26 24.80
N GLU A 15 10.62 -35.82 25.48
CA GLU A 15 11.08 -34.41 25.43
C GLU A 15 11.67 -34.03 24.08
N ALA A 16 12.41 -34.92 23.41
CA ALA A 16 12.96 -34.69 22.08
C ALA A 16 11.86 -34.60 21.05
N VAL A 17 10.80 -35.43 21.17
CA VAL A 17 9.62 -35.39 20.28
C VAL A 17 8.82 -34.12 20.49
N ILE A 18 8.53 -33.70 21.71
CA ILE A 18 7.80 -32.44 21.98
C ILE A 18 8.54 -31.25 21.40
N ARG A 19 9.87 -31.19 21.58
CA ARG A 19 10.70 -30.14 21.01
C ARG A 19 10.66 -30.14 19.48
N LEU A 20 10.79 -31.32 18.87
CA LEU A 20 10.71 -31.46 17.42
C LEU A 20 9.35 -30.94 16.90
N ILE A 21 8.26 -31.33 17.54
CA ILE A 21 6.91 -30.84 17.18
C ILE A 21 6.82 -29.31 17.29
N VAL A 22 7.25 -28.73 18.40
CA VAL A 22 7.17 -27.28 18.61
C VAL A 22 8.03 -26.51 17.61
N THR A 23 9.27 -26.97 17.34
CA THR A 23 10.11 -26.31 16.33
C THR A 23 9.56 -26.48 14.92
N THR A 24 9.07 -27.68 14.59
CA THR A 24 8.43 -27.96 13.29
C THR A 24 7.20 -27.10 13.07
N LEU A 25 6.31 -26.99 14.07
CA LEU A 25 5.12 -26.14 13.98
C LEU A 25 5.46 -24.64 13.85
N ALA A 26 6.43 -24.17 14.64
CA ALA A 26 6.87 -22.78 14.56
C ALA A 26 7.44 -22.43 13.18
N VAL A 27 8.28 -23.32 12.64
CA VAL A 27 8.82 -23.16 11.28
C VAL A 27 7.73 -23.29 10.24
N ALA A 28 6.80 -24.23 10.39
CA ALA A 28 5.68 -24.41 9.46
C ALA A 28 4.80 -23.16 9.35
N VAL A 29 4.42 -22.56 10.48
CA VAL A 29 3.66 -21.28 10.50
C VAL A 29 4.46 -20.18 9.81
N GLY A 30 5.75 -20.02 10.14
CA GLY A 30 6.61 -19.01 9.51
C GLY A 30 6.73 -19.19 8.00
N VAL A 31 6.88 -20.42 7.54
CA VAL A 31 6.98 -20.78 6.12
C VAL A 31 5.65 -20.54 5.39
N THR A 32 4.52 -20.96 5.97
CA THR A 32 3.19 -20.72 5.39
C THR A 32 2.95 -19.24 5.15
N VAL A 33 3.23 -18.43 6.17
CA VAL A 33 3.09 -16.96 6.10
C VAL A 33 4.03 -16.37 5.05
N MET A 34 5.29 -16.79 5.05
CA MET A 34 6.31 -16.28 4.11
C MET A 34 5.96 -16.62 2.65
N LEU A 35 5.49 -17.84 2.37
CA LEU A 35 5.02 -18.23 1.04
C LEU A 35 3.77 -17.43 0.63
N GLY A 36 2.84 -17.19 1.56
CA GLY A 36 1.68 -16.34 1.30
C GLY A 36 2.06 -14.92 0.90
N VAL A 37 3.00 -14.31 1.61
CA VAL A 37 3.49 -12.95 1.28
C VAL A 37 4.21 -12.92 -0.06
N PHE A 38 5.08 -13.89 -0.34
CA PHE A 38 5.74 -13.99 -1.64
C PHE A 38 4.75 -14.18 -2.79
N SER A 39 3.70 -14.97 -2.58
CA SER A 39 2.65 -15.16 -3.57
C SER A 39 1.90 -13.88 -3.89
N LEU A 40 1.50 -13.13 -2.85
CA LEU A 40 0.81 -11.86 -3.03
C LEU A 40 1.71 -10.82 -3.70
N PHE A 41 2.98 -10.77 -3.31
CA PHE A 41 3.96 -9.87 -3.94
C PHE A 41 4.18 -10.22 -5.43
N ASN A 42 4.31 -11.50 -5.75
CA ASN A 42 4.47 -11.97 -7.12
C ASN A 42 3.21 -11.68 -7.96
N ALA A 43 2.03 -11.93 -7.38
CA ALA A 43 0.75 -11.60 -8.02
C ALA A 43 0.65 -10.09 -8.31
N TYR A 44 1.01 -9.25 -7.35
CA TYR A 44 1.03 -7.79 -7.54
C TYR A 44 2.00 -7.36 -8.65
N GLN A 45 3.23 -7.91 -8.67
CA GLN A 45 4.20 -7.59 -9.73
C GLN A 45 3.72 -8.04 -11.12
N ASN A 46 3.12 -9.22 -11.21
CA ASN A 46 2.58 -9.72 -12.47
C ASN A 46 1.39 -8.89 -12.95
N THR A 47 0.55 -8.44 -12.02
CA THR A 47 -0.59 -7.57 -12.33
C THR A 47 -0.12 -6.23 -12.86
N THR A 48 0.82 -5.56 -12.17
CA THR A 48 1.38 -4.29 -12.63
C THR A 48 2.11 -4.41 -13.98
N ALA A 49 2.78 -5.52 -14.24
CA ALA A 49 3.43 -5.75 -15.54
C ALA A 49 2.43 -5.85 -16.70
N ARG A 50 1.20 -6.25 -16.44
CA ARG A 50 0.14 -6.33 -17.48
C ARG A 50 -0.51 -4.99 -17.78
N GLN A 51 -0.51 -4.06 -16.84
CA GLN A 51 -1.03 -2.72 -17.05
C GLN A 51 -0.12 -1.84 -17.90
N CYS A 52 1.07 -2.31 -18.26
CA CYS A 52 2.06 -1.48 -18.94
C CYS A 52 1.67 -1.03 -20.36
N TRP A 53 0.64 -1.59 -20.96
CA TRP A 53 0.09 -1.06 -22.20
C TRP A 53 -0.68 0.27 -22.00
N GLU A 54 -1.05 0.58 -20.76
CA GLU A 54 -1.64 1.86 -20.32
C GLU A 54 -0.55 2.88 -19.93
N CYS A 55 0.70 2.40 -19.71
CA CYS A 55 1.81 3.27 -19.38
C CYS A 55 2.25 4.06 -20.62
N SER A 56 2.86 5.22 -20.43
CA SER A 56 3.42 6.00 -21.51
C SER A 56 4.18 5.12 -22.48
N PRO A 57 3.73 5.04 -23.73
CA PRO A 57 4.39 4.22 -24.73
C PRO A 57 5.76 4.80 -25.07
N THR A 58 6.54 4.06 -25.83
CA THR A 58 7.81 4.55 -26.35
C THR A 58 7.50 5.52 -27.50
N THR A 59 7.45 6.81 -27.19
CA THR A 59 7.29 7.88 -28.16
C THR A 59 8.59 8.20 -28.87
N ILE A 60 8.50 8.72 -30.08
CA ILE A 60 9.68 9.16 -30.83
C ILE A 60 10.10 10.51 -30.26
N ARG A 61 11.19 10.52 -29.50
CA ARG A 61 11.82 11.77 -29.06
C ARG A 61 12.86 12.22 -30.09
N SER A 62 12.89 13.51 -30.36
CA SER A 62 13.94 14.06 -31.23
C SER A 62 15.32 13.69 -30.69
N ALA A 63 16.20 13.16 -31.54
CA ALA A 63 17.57 12.73 -31.22
C ALA A 63 18.48 13.81 -30.65
N SER A 64 18.07 15.06 -30.65
CA SER A 64 18.80 16.20 -30.08
C SER A 64 18.93 16.22 -28.55
N ALA A 65 18.23 15.34 -27.83
CA ALA A 65 18.31 15.29 -26.36
C ALA A 65 19.38 14.33 -25.82
N SER A 66 20.05 13.54 -26.65
CA SER A 66 21.00 12.49 -26.20
C SER A 66 22.49 12.77 -26.44
N ALA A 67 22.87 13.92 -26.97
CA ALA A 67 24.26 14.30 -27.12
C ALA A 67 24.65 15.34 -26.06
N GLY A 68 25.11 14.88 -24.91
CA GLY A 68 26.10 15.50 -23.99
C GLY A 68 26.11 17.01 -23.77
N GLY A 69 24.98 17.70 -23.76
CA GLY A 69 24.89 19.12 -23.48
C GLY A 69 24.17 19.37 -22.15
N THR A 70 24.71 20.22 -21.30
CA THR A 70 24.09 20.77 -20.09
C THR A 70 22.67 21.21 -20.42
N ALA A 71 21.69 20.53 -19.83
CA ALA A 71 20.28 20.79 -20.03
C ALA A 71 19.93 22.21 -19.58
N SER A 72 19.69 23.09 -20.54
CA SER A 72 18.90 24.30 -20.28
C SER A 72 17.45 23.86 -19.99
N PRO A 73 16.75 24.46 -19.03
CA PRO A 73 15.35 24.20 -18.77
C PRO A 73 14.52 24.89 -19.88
N GLN A 74 14.54 24.34 -21.08
CA GLN A 74 13.58 24.68 -22.12
C GLN A 74 12.43 23.69 -22.01
N GLY A 75 11.20 24.21 -22.13
CA GLY A 75 9.93 23.54 -21.88
C GLY A 75 9.76 22.16 -22.51
N PRO A 76 8.65 21.45 -22.22
CA PRO A 76 8.45 20.07 -22.61
C PRO A 76 8.65 19.92 -24.12
N SER A 77 9.65 19.11 -24.49
CA SER A 77 9.89 18.77 -25.88
C SER A 77 8.74 17.90 -26.37
N HIS A 78 7.91 18.44 -27.25
CA HIS A 78 6.86 17.65 -27.88
C HIS A 78 7.44 16.42 -28.58
N PRO A 79 6.75 15.27 -28.56
CA PRO A 79 7.11 14.13 -29.39
C PRO A 79 7.15 14.56 -30.85
N VAL A 80 8.07 13.99 -31.62
CA VAL A 80 8.13 14.27 -33.06
C VAL A 80 6.84 13.80 -33.73
N GLY A 81 6.24 14.65 -34.57
CA GLY A 81 4.98 14.34 -35.23
C GLY A 81 3.72 14.81 -34.47
N MET A 82 3.86 15.59 -33.41
CA MET A 82 2.71 16.29 -32.78
C MET A 82 2.66 17.74 -33.19
N ASN A 83 1.43 18.21 -33.46
CA ASN A 83 1.14 19.61 -33.70
C ASN A 83 1.02 20.40 -32.39
N PRO A 84 1.15 21.74 -32.43
CA PRO A 84 0.99 22.57 -31.23
C PRO A 84 -0.43 22.53 -30.59
N ASP A 85 -1.43 22.08 -31.33
CA ASP A 85 -2.81 21.90 -30.86
C ASP A 85 -3.07 20.53 -30.23
N GLY A 86 -2.03 19.72 -30.03
CA GLY A 86 -2.12 18.36 -29.44
C GLY A 86 -2.64 17.28 -30.39
N THR A 87 -2.79 17.58 -31.68
CA THR A 87 -3.10 16.62 -32.73
C THR A 87 -1.84 16.03 -33.35
N VAL A 88 -1.95 14.96 -34.16
CA VAL A 88 -0.79 14.29 -34.78
C VAL A 88 -0.67 14.65 -36.24
N ASP A 89 0.51 15.12 -36.67
CA ASP A 89 0.90 15.17 -38.08
C ASP A 89 1.31 13.77 -38.53
N LEU A 90 0.41 13.08 -39.25
CA LEU A 90 0.61 11.71 -39.72
C LEU A 90 1.86 11.56 -40.60
N ALA A 91 2.13 12.55 -41.45
CA ALA A 91 3.29 12.47 -42.36
C ALA A 91 4.59 12.57 -41.58
N ALA A 92 4.69 13.52 -40.68
CA ALA A 92 5.85 13.69 -39.81
C ALA A 92 6.00 12.47 -38.84
N ALA A 93 4.94 11.96 -38.29
CA ALA A 93 4.96 10.79 -37.41
C ALA A 93 5.45 9.51 -38.14
N GLN A 94 4.97 9.27 -39.36
CA GLN A 94 5.40 8.14 -40.19
C GLN A 94 6.87 8.28 -40.62
N GLN A 95 7.29 9.46 -41.03
CA GLN A 95 8.70 9.74 -41.37
C GLN A 95 9.64 9.51 -40.18
N ALA A 96 9.15 9.79 -38.97
CA ALA A 96 9.88 9.53 -37.74
C ALA A 96 9.86 8.05 -37.30
N GLY A 97 9.13 7.18 -38.03
CA GLY A 97 9.08 5.75 -37.77
C GLY A 97 7.97 5.31 -36.80
N ALA A 98 6.93 6.13 -36.64
CA ALA A 98 5.77 5.70 -35.85
C ALA A 98 5.09 4.48 -36.50
N LYS A 99 4.75 3.50 -35.70
CA LYS A 99 4.08 2.27 -36.14
C LYS A 99 2.58 2.26 -35.84
N GLU A 100 2.17 3.04 -34.87
CA GLU A 100 0.82 3.06 -34.36
C GLU A 100 0.52 4.41 -33.74
N LEU A 101 -0.75 4.82 -33.76
CA LEU A 101 -1.28 5.90 -32.94
C LEU A 101 -1.95 5.30 -31.73
N TRP A 102 -1.69 5.89 -30.57
CA TRP A 102 -2.15 5.45 -29.27
C TRP A 102 -2.85 6.58 -28.54
N ASN A 103 -4.05 6.33 -28.01
CA ASN A 103 -4.78 7.27 -27.19
C ASN A 103 -5.43 6.50 -26.04
N PHE A 104 -4.98 6.75 -24.82
CA PHE A 104 -5.53 6.12 -23.64
C PHE A 104 -6.41 7.12 -22.88
N SER A 105 -7.63 6.71 -22.56
CA SER A 105 -8.57 7.50 -21.78
C SER A 105 -9.23 6.67 -20.69
N GLN A 106 -9.59 7.35 -19.60
CA GLN A 106 -10.44 6.81 -18.55
C GLN A 106 -11.88 7.24 -18.82
N ASP A 107 -12.79 6.28 -18.79
CA ASP A 107 -14.22 6.47 -18.82
C ASP A 107 -14.82 5.86 -17.55
N PHE A 108 -16.10 6.07 -17.31
CA PHE A 108 -16.79 5.55 -16.14
C PHE A 108 -18.17 5.03 -16.52
N TYR A 109 -18.59 4.01 -15.80
CA TYR A 109 -19.97 3.55 -15.82
C TYR A 109 -20.42 3.32 -14.38
N GLN A 110 -21.42 4.09 -13.95
CA GLN A 110 -21.96 4.06 -12.58
C GLN A 110 -20.87 4.07 -11.49
N GLY A 111 -19.89 4.96 -11.65
CA GLY A 111 -18.78 5.12 -10.72
C GLY A 111 -17.69 4.03 -10.80
N THR A 112 -17.82 3.07 -11.71
CA THR A 112 -16.78 2.06 -11.97
C THR A 112 -15.90 2.53 -13.12
N GLU A 113 -14.58 2.54 -12.90
CA GLU A 113 -13.60 2.91 -13.92
C GLU A 113 -13.66 1.95 -15.12
N LEU A 114 -13.73 2.51 -16.32
CA LEU A 114 -13.65 1.82 -17.59
C LEU A 114 -12.44 2.34 -18.35
N ARG A 115 -11.55 1.46 -18.71
CA ARG A 115 -10.31 1.78 -19.41
C ARG A 115 -10.51 1.66 -20.89
N ARG A 116 -10.27 2.74 -21.59
CA ARG A 116 -10.44 2.84 -23.03
C ARG A 116 -9.10 3.10 -23.70
N LEU A 117 -8.76 2.28 -24.66
CA LEU A 117 -7.60 2.43 -25.51
C LEU A 117 -8.04 2.52 -26.97
N ASP A 118 -7.82 3.65 -27.56
CA ASP A 118 -8.08 3.91 -28.98
C ASP A 118 -6.76 3.74 -29.76
N LEU A 119 -6.76 2.90 -30.79
CA LEU A 119 -5.57 2.54 -31.56
C LEU A 119 -5.81 2.74 -33.06
N ALA A 120 -4.75 3.13 -33.78
CA ALA A 120 -4.75 3.11 -35.24
C ALA A 120 -3.40 2.63 -35.75
N ALA A 121 -3.35 1.49 -36.42
CA ALA A 121 -2.13 0.94 -37.01
C ALA A 121 -1.69 1.79 -38.20
N LEU A 122 -0.43 2.23 -38.19
CA LEU A 122 0.22 2.94 -39.30
C LEU A 122 1.03 2.01 -40.17
N THR A 123 1.45 0.86 -39.62
CA THR A 123 2.25 -0.16 -40.33
C THR A 123 1.70 -1.55 -40.08
N ALA A 124 2.04 -2.51 -40.91
CA ALA A 124 1.60 -3.90 -40.75
C ALA A 124 2.21 -4.60 -39.52
N ASP A 125 3.32 -4.07 -38.98
CA ASP A 125 4.04 -4.54 -37.81
C ASP A 125 3.73 -3.67 -36.57
N ALA A 126 2.57 -3.05 -36.52
CA ALA A 126 2.12 -2.27 -35.37
C ALA A 126 2.13 -3.12 -34.09
N PRO A 127 2.55 -2.54 -32.95
CA PRO A 127 2.62 -3.28 -31.69
C PRO A 127 1.23 -3.68 -31.20
N THR A 128 1.10 -4.91 -30.69
CA THR A 128 -0.15 -5.43 -30.16
C THR A 128 -0.10 -5.58 -28.63
N LEU A 129 -1.27 -5.57 -28.00
CA LEU A 129 -1.36 -5.90 -26.57
C LEU A 129 -0.92 -7.36 -26.31
N PRO A 130 -0.40 -7.67 -25.13
CA PRO A 130 0.06 -9.02 -24.80
C PRO A 130 -1.01 -10.09 -25.01
N GLY A 131 -0.76 -11.00 -25.95
CA GLY A 131 -1.67 -12.08 -26.29
C GLY A 131 -2.72 -11.76 -27.34
N MET A 132 -2.76 -10.55 -27.89
CA MET A 132 -3.54 -10.22 -29.10
C MET A 132 -2.72 -10.52 -30.34
N SER A 133 -3.39 -11.04 -31.36
CA SER A 133 -2.75 -11.38 -32.64
C SER A 133 -2.68 -10.20 -33.60
N THR A 134 -3.62 -9.27 -33.49
CA THR A 134 -3.76 -8.13 -34.41
C THR A 134 -4.29 -6.92 -33.67
N VAL A 135 -3.95 -5.73 -34.14
CA VAL A 135 -4.58 -4.47 -33.74
C VAL A 135 -6.00 -4.44 -34.34
N PRO A 136 -7.04 -4.01 -33.61
CA PRO A 136 -8.38 -3.92 -34.18
C PRO A 136 -8.41 -2.89 -35.35
N GLY A 137 -9.08 -3.24 -36.42
CA GLY A 137 -9.31 -2.35 -37.55
C GLY A 137 -10.38 -1.29 -37.26
N PRO A 138 -10.53 -0.28 -38.15
CA PRO A 138 -11.56 0.75 -37.98
C PRO A 138 -12.96 0.14 -37.80
N GLY A 139 -13.70 0.59 -36.78
CA GLY A 139 -15.02 0.07 -36.44
C GLY A 139 -15.03 -1.33 -35.81
N GLN A 140 -13.86 -1.79 -35.35
CA GLN A 140 -13.72 -3.06 -34.61
C GLN A 140 -13.21 -2.78 -33.19
N TYR A 141 -13.66 -3.60 -32.23
CA TYR A 141 -13.14 -3.48 -30.87
C TYR A 141 -13.03 -4.83 -30.16
N TYR A 142 -12.09 -4.88 -29.21
CA TYR A 142 -11.96 -5.96 -28.23
C TYR A 142 -12.40 -5.45 -26.87
N VAL A 143 -13.09 -6.28 -26.09
CA VAL A 143 -13.56 -5.93 -24.75
C VAL A 143 -13.11 -6.94 -23.71
N SER A 144 -12.99 -6.51 -22.45
CA SER A 144 -12.79 -7.47 -21.36
C SER A 144 -14.03 -8.35 -21.17
N PRO A 145 -13.87 -9.59 -20.64
CA PRO A 145 -15.01 -10.45 -20.36
C PRO A 145 -16.06 -9.84 -19.43
N ALA A 146 -15.64 -8.95 -18.50
CA ALA A 146 -16.55 -8.24 -17.62
C ALA A 146 -17.37 -7.20 -18.38
N LEU A 147 -16.72 -6.38 -19.22
CA LEU A 147 -17.41 -5.35 -20.03
C LEU A 147 -18.32 -5.99 -21.08
N SER A 148 -17.91 -7.11 -21.71
CA SER A 148 -18.78 -7.82 -22.68
C SER A 148 -20.10 -8.27 -22.05
N ARG A 149 -20.07 -8.77 -20.82
CA ARG A 149 -21.29 -9.12 -20.07
C ARG A 149 -22.13 -7.89 -19.73
N LEU A 150 -21.49 -6.81 -19.36
CA LEU A 150 -22.17 -5.55 -19.04
C LEU A 150 -22.88 -4.98 -20.26
N LEU A 151 -22.22 -4.89 -21.42
CA LEU A 151 -22.79 -4.41 -22.67
C LEU A 151 -23.97 -5.24 -23.14
N ALA A 152 -24.02 -6.53 -22.81
CA ALA A 152 -25.16 -7.40 -23.14
C ALA A 152 -26.41 -7.14 -22.27
N THR A 153 -26.28 -6.45 -21.14
CA THR A 153 -27.37 -6.25 -20.16
C THR A 153 -27.83 -4.79 -20.05
N VAL A 154 -27.01 -3.84 -20.47
CA VAL A 154 -27.26 -2.41 -20.35
C VAL A 154 -27.82 -1.84 -21.65
N PRO A 155 -28.82 -0.91 -21.59
CA PRO A 155 -29.30 -0.21 -22.77
C PRO A 155 -28.18 0.53 -23.52
N GLY A 156 -28.19 0.47 -24.87
CA GLY A 156 -27.17 1.10 -25.71
C GLY A 156 -26.94 2.59 -25.37
N GLY A 157 -28.01 3.36 -25.21
CA GLY A 157 -27.91 4.77 -24.86
C GLY A 157 -27.28 5.10 -23.52
N GLU A 158 -27.13 4.11 -22.62
CA GLU A 158 -26.43 4.33 -21.35
C GLU A 158 -24.94 3.98 -21.41
N LEU A 159 -24.54 3.07 -22.31
CA LEU A 159 -23.14 2.63 -22.41
C LEU A 159 -22.73 2.21 -23.82
N GLY A 160 -23.49 1.29 -24.46
CA GLY A 160 -23.08 0.65 -25.71
C GLY A 160 -22.80 1.61 -26.85
N ASP A 161 -23.59 2.67 -26.97
CA ASP A 161 -23.49 3.67 -28.05
C ASP A 161 -22.20 4.52 -27.97
N ARG A 162 -21.45 4.47 -26.85
CA ARG A 162 -20.12 5.10 -26.74
C ARG A 162 -19.07 4.40 -27.61
N PHE A 163 -19.32 3.15 -27.99
CA PHE A 163 -18.34 2.30 -28.67
C PHE A 163 -18.83 1.95 -30.07
N PRO A 164 -18.59 2.84 -31.05
CA PRO A 164 -19.04 2.61 -32.41
C PRO A 164 -18.32 1.40 -33.04
N GLY A 165 -19.10 0.58 -33.74
CA GLY A 165 -18.56 -0.60 -34.41
C GLY A 165 -19.07 -1.92 -33.84
N HIS A 166 -18.28 -2.99 -33.98
CA HIS A 166 -18.65 -4.35 -33.55
C HIS A 166 -17.54 -5.04 -32.79
N GLN A 167 -17.90 -5.84 -31.81
CA GLN A 167 -16.99 -6.66 -31.04
C GLN A 167 -16.41 -7.79 -31.92
N VAL A 168 -15.10 -7.82 -32.07
CA VAL A 168 -14.39 -8.88 -32.80
C VAL A 168 -13.78 -9.94 -31.89
N GLY A 169 -13.64 -9.65 -30.58
CA GLY A 169 -13.10 -10.62 -29.66
C GLY A 169 -13.06 -10.12 -28.21
N LEU A 170 -12.43 -10.93 -27.38
CA LEU A 170 -12.19 -10.59 -25.98
C LEU A 170 -10.71 -10.23 -25.78
N ILE A 171 -10.46 -9.25 -24.91
CA ILE A 171 -9.10 -8.91 -24.47
C ILE A 171 -8.51 -10.12 -23.74
N PRO A 172 -7.32 -10.60 -24.14
CA PRO A 172 -6.70 -11.74 -23.50
C PRO A 172 -6.38 -11.49 -22.04
N ARG A 173 -6.46 -12.54 -21.23
CA ARG A 173 -6.11 -12.48 -19.81
C ARG A 173 -4.71 -11.91 -19.53
N THR A 174 -3.78 -12.09 -20.46
CA THR A 174 -2.42 -11.57 -20.38
C THR A 174 -2.32 -10.04 -20.46
N ALA A 175 -3.37 -9.39 -20.94
CA ALA A 175 -3.48 -7.92 -21.02
C ALA A 175 -4.42 -7.33 -19.96
N LEU A 176 -5.06 -8.13 -19.11
CA LEU A 176 -5.96 -7.67 -18.06
C LEU A 176 -5.29 -7.76 -16.70
N TYR A 177 -5.49 -6.76 -15.85
CA TYR A 177 -4.95 -6.78 -14.49
C TYR A 177 -5.87 -7.52 -13.50
N SER A 178 -7.18 -7.59 -13.80
CA SER A 178 -8.19 -8.22 -12.94
C SER A 178 -9.24 -8.95 -13.76
N PRO A 179 -9.84 -10.05 -13.23
CA PRO A 179 -10.98 -10.70 -13.87
C PRO A 179 -12.23 -9.84 -14.02
N ASP A 180 -12.36 -8.80 -13.20
CA ASP A 180 -13.52 -7.92 -13.12
C ASP A 180 -13.28 -6.55 -13.78
N GLU A 181 -12.14 -6.37 -14.43
CA GLU A 181 -11.78 -5.14 -15.11
C GLU A 181 -12.71 -4.82 -16.27
N LEU A 182 -13.19 -3.56 -16.35
CA LEU A 182 -13.86 -3.02 -17.51
C LEU A 182 -12.80 -2.38 -18.41
N ALA A 183 -12.54 -2.98 -19.55
CA ALA A 183 -11.56 -2.47 -20.51
C ALA A 183 -12.06 -2.69 -21.95
N ILE A 184 -11.74 -1.73 -22.82
CA ILE A 184 -12.04 -1.77 -24.24
C ILE A 184 -10.85 -1.27 -25.06
N VAL A 185 -10.60 -1.90 -26.20
CA VAL A 185 -9.58 -1.50 -27.17
C VAL A 185 -10.29 -1.31 -28.50
N ILE A 186 -10.29 -0.09 -29.02
CA ILE A 186 -11.06 0.32 -30.21
C ILE A 186 -10.09 0.67 -31.32
N GLY A 187 -10.36 0.13 -32.51
CA GLY A 187 -9.61 0.46 -33.72
C GLY A 187 -10.24 1.63 -34.48
N HIS A 188 -9.41 2.58 -34.90
CA HIS A 188 -9.78 3.75 -35.65
C HIS A 188 -9.04 3.86 -36.97
N ALA A 189 -9.57 4.68 -37.88
CA ALA A 189 -8.81 5.10 -39.04
C ALA A 189 -7.69 6.06 -38.59
N PRO A 190 -6.46 5.99 -39.17
CA PRO A 190 -5.37 6.85 -38.77
C PRO A 190 -5.69 8.34 -38.81
N GLN A 191 -6.39 8.81 -39.82
CA GLN A 191 -6.80 10.20 -39.97
C GLN A 191 -7.75 10.66 -38.87
N GLU A 192 -8.69 9.76 -38.47
CA GLU A 192 -9.64 10.04 -37.39
C GLU A 192 -8.92 10.16 -36.05
N LEU A 193 -8.07 9.19 -35.73
CA LEU A 193 -7.39 9.19 -34.43
C LEU A 193 -6.32 10.31 -34.34
N ALA A 194 -5.65 10.62 -35.44
CA ALA A 194 -4.67 11.70 -35.50
C ALA A 194 -5.28 13.08 -35.22
N SER A 195 -6.57 13.29 -35.55
CA SER A 195 -7.29 14.53 -35.25
C SER A 195 -7.76 14.65 -33.82
N ARG A 196 -7.68 13.57 -33.03
CA ARG A 196 -8.03 13.58 -31.60
C ARG A 196 -6.84 14.03 -30.79
N GLN A 197 -7.08 14.93 -29.86
CA GLN A 197 -6.04 15.37 -28.92
C GLN A 197 -5.64 14.24 -27.96
N ALA A 198 -4.51 14.39 -27.32
CA ALA A 198 -3.88 13.35 -26.47
C ALA A 198 -3.57 12.04 -27.21
N THR A 199 -3.57 12.07 -28.55
CA THR A 199 -3.09 10.96 -29.37
C THR A 199 -1.59 11.03 -29.51
N GLU A 200 -0.89 9.94 -29.24
CA GLU A 200 0.55 9.87 -29.31
C GLU A 200 1.02 8.90 -30.42
N PRO A 201 1.94 9.32 -31.27
CA PRO A 201 2.58 8.41 -32.23
C PRO A 201 3.62 7.55 -31.52
N ILE A 202 3.48 6.22 -31.58
CA ILE A 202 4.29 5.28 -30.85
C ILE A 202 5.05 4.30 -31.76
N THR A 203 6.20 3.83 -31.27
CA THR A 203 6.99 2.77 -31.94
C THR A 203 6.85 1.43 -31.25
N ALA A 204 6.52 1.41 -29.97
CA ALA A 204 6.33 0.20 -29.18
C ALA A 204 5.42 0.44 -27.98
N MET A 205 4.65 -0.57 -27.57
CA MET A 205 3.96 -0.56 -26.28
C MET A 205 4.98 -0.58 -25.15
N SER A 206 4.64 0.06 -24.03
CA SER A 206 5.52 0.05 -22.86
C SER A 206 5.71 -1.35 -22.32
N THR A 207 6.95 -1.72 -22.03
CA THR A 207 7.31 -2.96 -21.34
C THR A 207 7.76 -2.69 -19.89
N ALA A 208 7.67 -1.43 -19.45
CA ALA A 208 8.08 -1.06 -18.11
C ALA A 208 7.25 -1.82 -17.07
N LYS A 209 7.91 -2.44 -16.11
CA LYS A 209 7.23 -3.16 -15.00
C LYS A 209 6.71 -2.20 -13.92
N GLU A 210 6.65 -0.91 -14.19
CA GLU A 210 6.36 0.12 -13.19
C GLU A 210 5.38 1.13 -13.74
N VAL A 211 4.17 1.11 -13.20
CA VAL A 211 3.21 2.20 -13.39
C VAL A 211 3.72 3.39 -12.59
N LYS A 212 4.06 4.49 -13.24
CA LYS A 212 4.50 5.71 -12.59
C LYS A 212 3.38 6.23 -11.67
N GLY A 213 3.74 6.70 -10.49
CA GLY A 213 2.81 7.34 -9.54
C GLY A 213 2.23 6.42 -8.45
N THR A 214 1.60 5.29 -8.77
CA THR A 214 1.05 4.32 -7.79
C THR A 214 2.10 3.50 -7.09
N THR A 215 3.21 3.28 -7.74
CA THR A 215 4.28 2.38 -7.33
C THR A 215 4.91 2.76 -5.99
N THR A 216 5.00 4.02 -5.65
CA THR A 216 5.72 4.46 -4.44
C THR A 216 4.98 4.04 -3.18
N ILE A 217 3.66 4.22 -3.10
CA ILE A 217 2.86 3.82 -1.93
C ILE A 217 2.85 2.29 -1.78
N TYR A 218 2.62 1.56 -2.86
CA TYR A 218 2.60 0.10 -2.81
C TYR A 218 3.99 -0.49 -2.56
N ARG A 219 5.04 0.05 -3.15
CA ARG A 219 6.43 -0.34 -2.83
C ARG A 219 6.75 -0.11 -1.36
N PHE A 220 6.35 1.05 -0.82
CA PHE A 220 6.49 1.32 0.60
C PHE A 220 5.72 0.30 1.44
N ALA A 221 4.45 0.05 1.12
CA ALA A 221 3.61 -0.89 1.84
C ALA A 221 4.19 -2.32 1.80
N PHE A 222 4.68 -2.78 0.65
CA PHE A 222 5.34 -4.09 0.53
C PHE A 222 6.67 -4.18 1.26
N ALA A 223 7.54 -3.18 1.12
CA ALA A 223 8.83 -3.15 1.80
C ALA A 223 8.66 -3.12 3.32
N PHE A 224 7.80 -2.23 3.81
CA PHE A 224 7.48 -2.10 5.22
C PHE A 224 6.79 -3.36 5.75
N GLY A 225 5.80 -3.88 5.03
CA GLY A 225 5.08 -5.10 5.36
C GLY A 225 6.00 -6.33 5.41
N THR A 226 6.93 -6.46 4.47
CA THR A 226 7.91 -7.55 4.44
C THR A 226 8.80 -7.52 5.69
N VAL A 227 9.35 -6.36 6.05
CA VAL A 227 10.18 -6.21 7.25
C VAL A 227 9.36 -6.45 8.51
N ALA A 228 8.13 -5.92 8.56
CA ALA A 228 7.18 -6.08 9.67
C ALA A 228 6.82 -7.55 9.94
N LEU A 229 6.74 -8.38 8.90
CA LEU A 229 6.44 -9.81 9.01
C LEU A 229 7.70 -10.66 9.26
N LEU A 230 8.80 -10.36 8.57
CA LEU A 230 10.03 -11.16 8.71
C LEU A 230 10.58 -11.09 10.13
N LEU A 231 10.52 -9.94 10.79
CA LEU A 231 11.11 -9.78 12.11
C LEU A 231 10.44 -10.66 13.19
N PRO A 232 9.11 -10.68 13.35
CA PRO A 232 8.43 -11.62 14.25
C PRO A 232 8.66 -13.08 13.90
N ILE A 233 8.73 -13.44 12.61
CA ILE A 233 9.02 -14.82 12.17
C ILE A 233 10.44 -15.23 12.63
N ILE A 234 11.43 -14.38 12.41
CA ILE A 234 12.81 -14.61 12.84
C ILE A 234 12.88 -14.77 14.37
N ILE A 235 12.18 -13.92 15.11
CA ILE A 235 12.10 -13.98 16.57
C ILE A 235 11.43 -15.30 17.00
N MET A 236 10.30 -15.66 16.39
CA MET A 236 9.57 -16.89 16.70
C MET A 236 10.42 -18.14 16.44
N VAL A 237 11.03 -18.25 15.27
CA VAL A 237 11.93 -19.37 14.93
C VAL A 237 13.14 -19.39 15.86
N GLY A 238 13.72 -18.22 16.14
CA GLY A 238 14.85 -18.10 17.07
C GLY A 238 14.49 -18.48 18.52
N THR A 239 13.29 -18.23 18.99
CA THR A 239 12.82 -18.68 20.31
C THR A 239 12.52 -20.17 20.32
N ALA A 240 11.87 -20.69 19.28
CA ALA A 240 11.60 -22.12 19.14
C ALA A 240 12.87 -22.98 19.09
N THR A 241 13.90 -22.53 18.35
CA THR A 241 15.19 -23.25 18.25
C THR A 241 15.99 -23.24 19.55
N ARG A 242 15.77 -22.26 20.42
CA ARG A 242 16.43 -22.16 21.75
C ARG A 242 15.67 -22.90 22.84
N LEU A 243 14.52 -23.47 22.54
CA LEU A 243 13.77 -24.30 23.48
C LEU A 243 14.69 -25.43 24.00
N SER A 244 14.82 -25.54 25.32
CA SER A 244 15.75 -26.46 25.97
C SER A 244 17.22 -26.31 25.58
N ALA A 245 17.68 -25.11 25.25
CA ALA A 245 19.07 -24.82 24.90
C ALA A 245 20.03 -25.22 26.04
N ALA A 246 19.67 -24.96 27.31
CA ALA A 246 20.46 -25.28 28.47
C ALA A 246 20.74 -26.81 28.56
N ARG A 247 19.71 -27.65 28.40
CA ARG A 247 19.86 -29.10 28.42
C ARG A 247 20.66 -29.63 27.21
N ARG A 248 20.56 -28.99 26.07
CA ARG A 248 21.42 -29.33 24.92
C ARG A 248 22.85 -28.94 25.18
N GLU A 249 23.11 -27.80 25.77
CA GLU A 249 24.45 -27.35 26.13
C GLU A 249 25.06 -28.29 27.12
N GLU A 250 24.34 -28.73 28.16
CA GLU A 250 24.80 -29.78 29.12
C GLU A 250 25.13 -31.11 28.42
N ARG A 251 24.26 -31.59 27.54
CA ARG A 251 24.48 -32.82 26.75
C ARG A 251 25.69 -32.72 25.84
N TYR A 252 25.86 -31.59 25.18
CA TYR A 252 26.98 -31.34 24.28
C TYR A 252 28.27 -31.12 25.06
N ALA A 253 28.22 -30.51 26.25
CA ALA A 253 29.32 -30.41 27.15
C ALA A 253 29.77 -31.81 27.65
N ALA A 254 28.82 -32.68 28.05
CA ALA A 254 29.09 -34.05 28.40
C ALA A 254 29.75 -34.85 27.25
N MET A 255 29.25 -34.68 26.00
CA MET A 255 29.90 -35.30 24.83
C MET A 255 31.32 -34.79 24.61
N ARG A 256 31.60 -33.52 24.89
CA ARG A 256 32.93 -32.92 24.82
C ARG A 256 33.86 -33.49 25.90
N LEU A 257 33.36 -33.68 27.10
CA LEU A 257 34.13 -34.28 28.22
C LEU A 257 34.49 -35.76 27.98
N VAL A 258 33.64 -36.47 27.23
CA VAL A 258 33.92 -37.88 26.83
C VAL A 258 34.80 -37.95 25.58
N GLY A 259 35.26 -36.79 25.03
CA GLY A 259 36.25 -36.77 23.96
C GLY A 259 35.70 -36.44 22.54
N ALA A 260 34.43 -36.07 22.41
CA ALA A 260 33.92 -35.66 21.11
C ALA A 260 34.57 -34.34 20.63
N THR A 261 34.95 -34.27 19.35
CA THR A 261 35.56 -33.07 18.77
C THR A 261 34.55 -31.96 18.60
N PRO A 262 34.96 -30.66 18.56
CA PRO A 262 34.05 -29.54 18.31
C PRO A 262 33.24 -29.69 17.01
N ARG A 263 33.88 -30.24 15.97
CA ARG A 263 33.21 -30.48 14.66
C ARG A 263 32.16 -31.58 14.77
N GLN A 264 32.38 -32.62 15.55
CA GLN A 264 31.40 -33.70 15.77
C GLN A 264 30.16 -33.19 16.51
N VAL A 265 30.33 -32.39 17.55
CA VAL A 265 29.23 -31.74 18.28
C VAL A 265 28.45 -30.76 17.38
N ALA A 266 29.17 -29.96 16.59
CA ALA A 266 28.53 -29.04 15.61
C ALA A 266 27.72 -29.81 14.58
N THR A 267 28.22 -30.95 14.06
CA THR A 267 27.47 -31.77 13.09
C THR A 267 26.20 -32.36 13.70
N VAL A 268 26.24 -32.86 14.93
CA VAL A 268 25.02 -33.36 15.60
C VAL A 268 24.00 -32.27 15.80
N ALA A 269 24.43 -31.09 16.25
CA ALA A 269 23.54 -29.94 16.47
C ALA A 269 22.94 -29.39 15.16
N SER A 270 23.74 -29.33 14.09
CA SER A 270 23.26 -28.90 12.78
C SER A 270 22.23 -29.86 12.21
N VAL A 271 22.45 -31.15 12.29
CA VAL A 271 21.51 -32.19 11.82
C VAL A 271 20.19 -32.13 12.60
N GLU A 272 20.26 -32.00 13.94
CA GLU A 272 19.08 -31.89 14.79
C GLU A 272 18.21 -30.68 14.40
N SER A 273 18.84 -29.51 14.18
CA SER A 273 18.12 -28.28 13.78
C SER A 273 17.64 -28.33 12.34
N PHE A 274 18.43 -28.93 11.44
CA PHE A 274 18.07 -29.11 10.03
C PHE A 274 16.81 -29.97 9.87
N VAL A 275 16.74 -31.13 10.55
CA VAL A 275 15.59 -32.04 10.46
C VAL A 275 14.31 -31.36 10.91
N GLY A 276 14.33 -30.69 12.07
CA GLY A 276 13.15 -29.96 12.55
C GLY A 276 12.71 -28.86 11.61
N ALA A 277 13.64 -28.08 11.05
CA ALA A 277 13.33 -27.02 10.12
C ALA A 277 12.89 -27.55 8.75
N ALA A 278 13.47 -28.64 8.25
CA ALA A 278 13.07 -29.28 6.99
C ALA A 278 11.64 -29.85 7.08
N CYS A 279 11.33 -30.58 8.16
CA CYS A 279 9.96 -31.03 8.41
C CYS A 279 8.99 -29.84 8.50
N GLY A 280 9.39 -28.76 9.18
CA GLY A 280 8.60 -27.54 9.28
C GLY A 280 8.40 -26.84 7.93
N ALA A 281 9.44 -26.78 7.10
CA ALA A 281 9.35 -26.19 5.76
C ALA A 281 8.42 -26.99 4.85
N VAL A 282 8.49 -28.32 4.88
CA VAL A 282 7.58 -29.18 4.11
C VAL A 282 6.14 -29.03 4.58
N LEU A 283 5.89 -29.11 5.90
CA LEU A 283 4.54 -28.94 6.46
C LEU A 283 3.99 -27.54 6.19
N GLY A 284 4.81 -26.50 6.29
CA GLY A 284 4.42 -25.14 6.00
C GLY A 284 4.08 -24.94 4.53
N THR A 285 4.83 -25.57 3.62
CA THR A 285 4.51 -25.56 2.18
C THR A 285 3.19 -26.29 1.89
N LEU A 286 2.95 -27.43 2.51
CA LEU A 286 1.68 -28.17 2.38
C LEU A 286 0.50 -27.35 2.93
N ALA A 287 0.67 -26.72 4.10
CA ALA A 287 -0.33 -25.83 4.67
C ALA A 287 -0.62 -24.62 3.77
N TYR A 288 0.40 -24.01 3.17
CA TYR A 288 0.24 -22.95 2.19
C TYR A 288 -0.56 -23.44 0.97
N LEU A 289 -0.22 -24.60 0.41
CA LEU A 289 -0.95 -25.17 -0.74
C LEU A 289 -2.43 -25.41 -0.43
N ALA A 290 -2.72 -25.91 0.78
CA ALA A 290 -4.10 -26.09 1.25
C ALA A 290 -4.87 -24.77 1.41
N LEU A 291 -4.18 -23.69 1.81
CA LEU A 291 -4.76 -22.36 2.03
C LEU A 291 -4.73 -21.48 0.78
N SER A 292 -4.00 -21.83 -0.27
CA SER A 292 -3.77 -21.01 -1.45
C SER A 292 -5.07 -20.56 -2.13
N SER A 293 -6.09 -21.43 -2.18
CA SER A 293 -7.41 -21.12 -2.73
C SER A 293 -8.19 -20.07 -1.91
N GLN A 294 -7.86 -19.90 -0.62
CA GLN A 294 -8.45 -18.84 0.20
C GLN A 294 -7.71 -17.52 0.02
N VAL A 295 -6.39 -17.58 -0.22
CA VAL A 295 -5.57 -16.38 -0.49
C VAL A 295 -6.04 -15.66 -1.76
N THR A 296 -6.49 -16.38 -2.77
CA THR A 296 -7.05 -15.77 -4.01
C THR A 296 -8.35 -14.99 -3.78
N LYS A 297 -9.08 -15.29 -2.71
CA LYS A 297 -10.32 -14.57 -2.35
C LYS A 297 -10.06 -13.29 -1.56
N VAL A 298 -8.84 -13.13 -1.06
CA VAL A 298 -8.47 -11.92 -0.31
C VAL A 298 -8.25 -10.78 -1.30
N ASN A 299 -9.10 -9.78 -1.20
CA ASN A 299 -8.99 -8.57 -2.01
C ASN A 299 -7.93 -7.64 -1.38
N VAL A 300 -6.69 -7.74 -1.85
CA VAL A 300 -5.55 -7.04 -1.26
C VAL A 300 -5.30 -5.67 -1.90
N THR A 301 -5.70 -5.53 -3.18
CA THR A 301 -5.45 -4.31 -3.97
C THR A 301 -6.73 -3.63 -4.47
N GLY A 302 -7.87 -3.92 -3.83
CA GLY A 302 -9.18 -3.43 -4.30
C GLY A 302 -9.78 -4.28 -5.43
N THR A 303 -8.99 -5.19 -6.02
CA THR A 303 -9.37 -6.07 -7.11
C THR A 303 -8.99 -7.52 -6.82
N ARG A 304 -9.63 -8.45 -7.51
CA ARG A 304 -9.32 -9.87 -7.40
C ARG A 304 -8.12 -10.23 -8.30
N PHE A 305 -7.22 -11.04 -7.78
CA PHE A 305 -6.14 -11.62 -8.59
C PHE A 305 -6.62 -12.85 -9.38
N PHE A 306 -6.00 -13.10 -10.49
CA PHE A 306 -6.19 -14.37 -11.18
C PHE A 306 -5.61 -15.53 -10.34
N PRO A 307 -6.34 -16.61 -10.11
CA PRO A 307 -5.90 -17.72 -9.25
C PRO A 307 -4.54 -18.31 -9.60
N SER A 308 -4.19 -18.32 -10.89
CA SER A 308 -2.91 -18.86 -11.37
C SER A 308 -1.70 -18.00 -11.02
N GLU A 309 -1.90 -16.75 -10.58
CA GLU A 309 -0.84 -15.82 -10.29
C GLU A 309 -0.47 -15.77 -8.82
N VAL A 310 -1.40 -16.18 -7.97
CA VAL A 310 -1.15 -16.29 -6.54
C VAL A 310 -0.28 -17.53 -6.29
N SER A 311 0.97 -17.43 -6.73
CA SER A 311 2.00 -18.46 -6.57
C SER A 311 3.33 -17.80 -6.21
N PRO A 312 4.08 -18.37 -5.23
CA PRO A 312 5.39 -17.85 -4.89
C PRO A 312 6.46 -18.12 -5.97
N GLY A 313 6.07 -18.78 -7.08
CA GLY A 313 6.98 -19.22 -8.11
C GLY A 313 7.93 -20.35 -7.67
N LEU A 314 8.56 -21.02 -8.63
CA LEU A 314 9.47 -22.13 -8.35
C LEU A 314 10.64 -21.71 -7.43
N LEU A 315 11.20 -20.53 -7.66
CA LEU A 315 12.30 -19.99 -6.84
C LEU A 315 11.85 -19.72 -5.40
N GLY A 316 10.61 -19.28 -5.19
CA GLY A 316 10.05 -19.09 -3.84
C GLY A 316 9.94 -20.40 -3.07
N TYR A 317 9.41 -21.45 -3.70
CA TYR A 317 9.35 -22.80 -3.08
C TYR A 317 10.72 -23.37 -2.78
N LEU A 318 11.61 -23.39 -3.76
CA LEU A 318 12.97 -23.90 -3.58
C LEU A 318 13.76 -23.08 -2.55
N GLY A 319 13.62 -21.76 -2.59
CA GLY A 319 14.27 -20.87 -1.65
C GLY A 319 13.87 -21.19 -0.21
N VAL A 320 12.59 -21.35 0.07
CA VAL A 320 12.10 -21.66 1.42
C VAL A 320 12.52 -23.08 1.86
N LEU A 321 12.37 -24.07 0.98
CA LEU A 321 12.70 -25.47 1.29
C LEU A 321 14.20 -25.70 1.55
N ILE A 322 15.08 -24.91 0.94
CA ILE A 322 16.53 -25.03 1.08
C ILE A 322 17.07 -24.05 2.11
N LEU A 323 16.68 -22.76 2.01
CA LEU A 323 17.27 -21.69 2.81
C LEU A 323 16.86 -21.79 4.28
N VAL A 324 15.59 -22.09 4.59
CA VAL A 324 15.10 -22.15 5.96
C VAL A 324 15.82 -23.25 6.78
N PRO A 325 15.93 -24.50 6.30
CA PRO A 325 16.72 -25.53 6.99
C PRO A 325 18.21 -25.18 7.09
N ALA A 326 18.80 -24.62 6.03
CA ALA A 326 20.21 -24.24 6.02
C ALA A 326 20.52 -23.13 7.05
N VAL A 327 19.71 -22.07 7.09
CA VAL A 327 19.83 -20.97 8.06
C VAL A 327 19.61 -21.47 9.48
N SER A 328 18.66 -22.38 9.70
CA SER A 328 18.41 -22.98 11.01
C SER A 328 19.62 -23.82 11.49
N ALA A 329 20.21 -24.63 10.62
CA ALA A 329 21.42 -25.40 10.91
C ALA A 329 22.62 -24.49 11.22
N PHE A 330 22.82 -23.43 10.42
CA PHE A 330 23.87 -22.43 10.62
C PHE A 330 23.70 -21.70 11.97
N ALA A 331 22.48 -21.27 12.30
CA ALA A 331 22.18 -20.62 13.57
C ALA A 331 22.46 -21.53 14.77
N ALA A 332 22.16 -22.83 14.64
CA ALA A 332 22.46 -23.83 15.67
C ALA A 332 23.97 -23.96 15.91
N VAL A 333 24.79 -24.08 14.86
CA VAL A 333 26.26 -24.16 14.97
C VAL A 333 26.81 -22.88 15.61
N ARG A 334 26.32 -21.69 15.17
CA ARG A 334 26.77 -20.42 15.73
C ARG A 334 26.46 -20.28 17.23
N SER A 335 25.30 -20.80 17.67
CA SER A 335 24.91 -20.75 19.09
C SER A 335 25.83 -21.58 20.00
N LEU A 336 26.45 -22.61 19.46
CA LEU A 336 27.32 -23.53 20.21
C LEU A 336 28.79 -23.08 20.39
N ARG A 337 29.16 -21.92 19.82
CA ARG A 337 30.56 -21.44 19.90
C ARG A 337 31.10 -21.40 21.33
N ARG A 338 30.28 -20.98 22.31
CA ARG A 338 30.70 -20.96 23.73
C ARG A 338 31.03 -22.35 24.27
N VAL A 339 30.18 -23.36 24.00
CA VAL A 339 30.38 -24.76 24.43
C VAL A 339 31.59 -25.37 23.74
N GLN A 340 31.92 -24.92 22.53
CA GLN A 340 33.08 -25.42 21.78
C GLN A 340 34.41 -24.94 22.36
N TYR A 341 34.47 -23.70 22.88
CA TYR A 341 35.72 -23.11 23.39
C TYR A 341 35.94 -23.35 24.89
N ASP A 342 34.88 -23.39 25.71
CA ASP A 342 34.98 -23.60 27.15
C ASP A 342 33.80 -24.44 27.68
N PRO A 343 33.93 -25.79 27.66
CA PRO A 343 32.88 -26.71 28.11
C PRO A 343 32.61 -26.62 29.62
N LEU A 344 33.58 -26.16 30.45
CA LEU A 344 33.41 -26.00 31.89
C LEU A 344 32.72 -24.70 32.28
N ALA A 345 32.71 -23.69 31.41
CA ALA A 345 32.01 -22.42 31.66
C ALA A 345 30.49 -22.57 31.68
N VAL A 346 29.93 -23.67 31.18
CA VAL A 346 28.48 -23.95 31.19
C VAL A 346 27.92 -24.06 32.61
N THR A 347 28.74 -24.52 33.56
CA THR A 347 28.36 -24.67 34.97
C THR A 347 28.43 -23.35 35.76
N ARG A 348 29.23 -22.36 35.30
CA ARG A 348 29.32 -21.04 35.90
C ARG A 348 28.22 -20.13 35.33
N ARG A 349 27.12 -19.96 36.07
CA ARG A 349 26.11 -18.97 35.80
C ARG A 349 26.65 -17.56 36.03
N ALA A 350 27.34 -16.99 35.03
CA ALA A 350 27.64 -15.57 35.05
C ALA A 350 26.38 -14.80 34.76
N THR A 351 25.93 -13.92 35.69
CA THR A 351 24.85 -13.00 35.45
C THR A 351 25.16 -12.10 34.23
N PRO A 352 24.31 -12.06 33.21
CA PRO A 352 24.58 -11.26 32.01
C PRO A 352 24.67 -9.75 32.37
N LYS A 353 25.63 -9.05 31.76
CA LYS A 353 25.79 -7.60 31.99
C LYS A 353 24.46 -6.88 31.72
N PRO A 354 24.03 -5.96 32.59
CA PRO A 354 22.78 -5.22 32.44
C PRO A 354 22.75 -4.43 31.12
N PRO A 355 21.59 -4.29 30.47
CA PRO A 355 21.47 -3.50 29.25
C PRO A 355 21.72 -2.03 29.54
N THR A 356 22.51 -1.36 28.69
CA THR A 356 22.88 0.04 28.82
C THR A 356 21.89 0.96 28.08
N VAL A 357 21.77 2.21 28.49
CA VAL A 357 20.97 3.28 27.86
C VAL A 357 21.34 3.50 26.38
N LYS A 358 22.58 3.22 26.00
CA LYS A 358 23.06 3.33 24.61
C LYS A 358 22.20 2.56 23.58
N ARG A 359 21.36 1.63 24.02
CA ARG A 359 20.42 0.90 23.19
C ARG A 359 19.22 1.73 22.69
N LEU A 360 19.01 2.91 23.29
CA LEU A 360 18.01 3.89 22.81
C LEU A 360 18.53 4.71 21.62
N ILE A 361 19.84 4.76 21.39
CA ILE A 361 20.44 5.58 20.33
C ILE A 361 19.86 5.25 18.96
N PRO A 362 19.73 3.96 18.52
CA PRO A 362 19.16 3.67 17.22
C PRO A 362 17.70 4.12 17.08
N LEU A 363 16.90 4.06 18.16
CA LEU A 363 15.53 4.55 18.17
C LEU A 363 15.48 6.06 17.96
N LEU A 364 16.24 6.80 18.75
CA LEU A 364 16.28 8.28 18.68
C LEU A 364 16.85 8.75 17.34
N LEU A 365 17.89 8.07 16.83
CA LEU A 365 18.48 8.39 15.54
C LEU A 365 17.49 8.11 14.40
N GLY A 366 16.75 6.99 14.46
CA GLY A 366 15.72 6.66 13.47
C GLY A 366 14.62 7.71 13.42
N VAL A 367 14.11 8.14 14.59
CA VAL A 367 13.10 9.21 14.68
C VAL A 367 13.65 10.55 14.17
N ALA A 368 14.89 10.92 14.55
CA ALA A 368 15.53 12.15 14.08
C ALA A 368 15.72 12.15 12.54
N LEU A 369 16.22 11.05 11.98
CA LEU A 369 16.34 10.91 10.52
C LEU A 369 14.98 10.96 9.82
N PHE A 370 13.93 10.42 10.43
CA PHE A 370 12.58 10.49 9.88
C PHE A 370 12.07 11.93 9.84
N VAL A 371 12.28 12.72 10.91
CA VAL A 371 11.95 14.16 10.93
C VAL A 371 12.67 14.89 9.80
N VAL A 372 13.97 14.62 9.60
CA VAL A 372 14.73 15.21 8.49
C VAL A 372 14.13 14.79 7.14
N ALA A 373 13.89 13.49 6.95
CA ALA A 373 13.41 12.94 5.69
C ALA A 373 12.08 13.54 5.22
N VAL A 374 11.17 13.76 6.16
CA VAL A 374 9.83 14.27 5.86
C VAL A 374 9.82 15.78 5.58
N ASN A 375 10.85 16.50 6.04
CA ASN A 375 11.02 17.94 5.76
C ASN A 375 11.95 18.24 4.56
N LEU A 376 12.44 17.20 3.85
CA LEU A 376 13.20 17.40 2.63
C LEU A 376 12.26 17.78 1.47
N PRO A 377 12.72 18.65 0.53
CA PRO A 377 11.93 18.98 -0.65
C PRO A 377 11.57 17.74 -1.48
N ALA A 378 10.41 17.73 -2.11
CA ALA A 378 9.93 16.62 -2.94
C ALA A 378 10.86 16.31 -4.14
N THR A 379 11.64 17.28 -4.60
CA THR A 379 12.65 17.15 -5.66
C THR A 379 13.90 16.41 -5.21
N SER A 380 14.09 16.21 -3.90
CA SER A 380 15.21 15.46 -3.34
C SER A 380 14.89 13.96 -3.26
N ASN A 381 15.96 13.14 -3.18
CA ASN A 381 15.82 11.68 -3.02
C ASN A 381 15.30 11.29 -1.61
N ALA A 382 14.17 11.89 -1.20
CA ALA A 382 13.57 11.77 0.13
C ALA A 382 13.28 10.32 0.49
N GLY A 383 12.88 9.48 -0.48
CA GLY A 383 12.65 8.05 -0.29
C GLY A 383 13.91 7.31 0.19
N GLY A 384 15.08 7.72 -0.26
CA GLY A 384 16.37 7.16 0.16
C GLY A 384 16.67 7.32 1.65
N VAL A 385 16.07 8.30 2.33
CA VAL A 385 16.23 8.54 3.77
C VAL A 385 15.02 8.02 4.56
N THR A 386 13.82 8.14 4.02
CA THR A 386 12.57 7.74 4.70
C THR A 386 12.52 6.25 5.02
N TYR A 387 12.84 5.37 4.05
CA TYR A 387 12.81 3.93 4.29
C TYR A 387 13.85 3.46 5.33
N PRO A 388 15.13 3.86 5.23
CA PRO A 388 16.11 3.51 6.26
C PRO A 388 15.74 4.03 7.65
N SER A 389 15.16 5.25 7.76
CA SER A 389 14.76 5.81 9.05
C SER A 389 13.64 5.01 9.73
N LEU A 390 12.64 4.54 8.97
CA LEU A 390 11.58 3.67 9.48
C LEU A 390 12.13 2.33 9.96
N ILE A 391 12.97 1.68 9.15
CA ILE A 391 13.62 0.41 9.51
C ILE A 391 14.48 0.60 10.76
N LEU A 392 15.25 1.67 10.83
CA LEU A 392 16.12 1.98 11.97
C LEU A 392 15.31 2.22 13.25
N THR A 393 14.17 2.92 13.15
CA THR A 393 13.27 3.15 14.29
C THR A 393 12.69 1.83 14.79
N MET A 394 12.20 0.99 13.89
CA MET A 394 11.64 -0.32 14.23
C MET A 394 12.69 -1.23 14.91
N TRP A 395 13.90 -1.30 14.36
CA TRP A 395 15.02 -2.01 14.98
C TRP A 395 15.41 -1.37 16.30
N GLY A 396 15.37 -0.04 16.40
CA GLY A 396 15.62 0.73 17.61
C GLY A 396 14.68 0.36 18.74
N VAL A 397 13.38 0.21 18.47
CA VAL A 397 12.39 -0.26 19.46
C VAL A 397 12.76 -1.65 19.99
N VAL A 398 13.13 -2.58 19.10
CA VAL A 398 13.54 -3.94 19.50
C VAL A 398 14.84 -3.91 20.31
N LEU A 399 15.80 -3.09 19.94
CA LEU A 399 17.07 -2.95 20.67
C LEU A 399 16.90 -2.26 22.04
N ALA A 400 15.94 -1.35 22.15
CA ALA A 400 15.59 -0.66 23.39
C ALA A 400 14.84 -1.57 24.39
N GLY A 401 14.09 -2.55 23.90
CA GLY A 401 13.20 -3.40 24.67
C GLY A 401 13.83 -4.01 25.95
N PRO A 402 15.00 -4.62 25.89
CA PRO A 402 15.65 -5.16 27.11
C PRO A 402 15.95 -4.08 28.16
N TRP A 403 16.28 -2.87 27.76
CA TRP A 403 16.51 -1.76 28.67
C TRP A 403 15.22 -1.30 29.35
N VAL A 404 14.14 -1.18 28.57
CA VAL A 404 12.81 -0.83 29.08
C VAL A 404 12.31 -1.91 30.05
N THR A 405 12.51 -3.19 29.71
CA THR A 405 12.19 -4.33 30.59
C THR A 405 12.93 -4.25 31.92
N MET A 406 14.20 -3.92 31.89
CA MET A 406 15.00 -3.74 33.10
C MET A 406 14.50 -2.53 33.91
N TRP A 407 14.19 -1.40 33.26
CA TRP A 407 13.69 -0.21 33.92
C TRP A 407 12.32 -0.46 34.57
N SER A 408 11.42 -1.11 33.85
CA SER A 408 10.09 -1.49 34.36
C SER A 408 10.18 -2.47 35.54
N SER A 409 11.13 -3.39 35.53
CA SER A 409 11.36 -4.31 36.65
C SER A 409 11.84 -3.58 37.92
N ARG A 410 12.71 -2.57 37.77
CA ARG A 410 13.16 -1.71 38.88
C ARG A 410 12.03 -0.87 39.47
N LEU A 411 11.16 -0.35 38.57
CA LEU A 411 9.98 0.39 38.99
C LEU A 411 9.01 -0.51 39.77
N LEU A 412 8.75 -1.73 39.26
CA LEU A 412 7.94 -2.74 39.96
C LEU A 412 8.49 -3.10 41.34
N ALA A 413 9.82 -3.22 41.46
CA ALA A 413 10.48 -3.48 42.74
C ALA A 413 10.32 -2.35 43.76
N ARG A 414 10.17 -1.08 43.29
CA ARG A 414 9.96 0.09 44.17
C ARG A 414 8.51 0.23 44.61
N VAL A 415 7.56 -0.06 43.71
CA VAL A 415 6.13 0.18 43.95
C VAL A 415 5.43 -1.07 44.53
N GLY A 416 5.94 -2.25 44.25
CA GLY A 416 5.31 -3.52 44.59
C GLY A 416 5.59 -4.00 46.01
N GLY A 417 4.60 -4.03 46.89
CA GLY A 417 4.71 -4.47 48.30
C GLY A 417 4.57 -5.96 48.57
N GLY A 418 4.36 -6.82 47.53
CA GLY A 418 4.05 -8.24 47.74
C GLY A 418 5.21 -9.21 47.36
N ALA A 419 5.27 -10.37 47.98
CA ALA A 419 6.29 -11.41 47.69
C ALA A 419 6.31 -11.82 46.20
N ALA A 420 5.15 -11.91 45.55
CA ALA A 420 5.05 -12.21 44.12
C ALA A 420 5.65 -11.13 43.22
N THR A 421 5.38 -9.85 43.52
CA THR A 421 5.90 -8.70 42.77
C THR A 421 7.40 -8.56 42.93
N MET A 422 7.92 -8.74 44.15
CA MET A 422 9.35 -8.69 44.41
C MET A 422 10.09 -9.83 43.70
N LEU A 423 9.56 -11.03 43.73
CA LEU A 423 10.15 -12.21 43.06
C LEU A 423 10.15 -12.04 41.54
N ALA A 424 9.04 -11.52 40.97
CA ALA A 424 8.95 -11.22 39.55
C ALA A 424 9.93 -10.11 39.13
N ALA A 425 10.00 -9.02 39.91
CA ALA A 425 10.91 -7.90 39.63
C ALA A 425 12.38 -8.32 39.64
N ARG A 426 12.82 -9.12 40.63
CA ARG A 426 14.19 -9.63 40.69
C ARG A 426 14.51 -10.53 39.50
N ARG A 427 13.63 -11.45 39.15
CA ARG A 427 13.81 -12.36 38.01
C ARG A 427 13.89 -11.60 36.67
N LEU A 428 13.04 -10.57 36.49
CA LEU A 428 13.10 -9.72 35.32
C LEU A 428 14.40 -8.91 35.24
N ALA A 429 14.93 -8.49 36.39
CA ALA A 429 16.19 -7.76 36.48
C ALA A 429 17.41 -8.66 36.20
N ASP A 430 17.33 -9.97 36.53
CA ASP A 430 18.42 -10.93 36.34
C ASP A 430 18.68 -11.23 34.84
N ASP A 431 17.61 -11.43 34.03
CA ASP A 431 17.75 -11.62 32.58
C ASP A 431 16.68 -10.89 31.77
N PRO A 432 16.80 -9.56 31.65
CA PRO A 432 15.84 -8.74 30.89
C PRO A 432 15.85 -9.02 29.38
N ARG A 433 16.97 -9.57 28.85
CA ARG A 433 17.08 -9.92 27.43
C ARG A 433 16.29 -11.17 27.06
N ALA A 434 16.33 -12.20 27.91
CA ALA A 434 15.57 -13.42 27.68
C ALA A 434 14.08 -13.14 27.79
N THR A 435 13.68 -12.39 28.80
CA THR A 435 12.28 -12.06 29.03
C THR A 435 11.72 -11.16 27.91
N PHE A 436 12.45 -10.12 27.48
CA PHE A 436 12.00 -9.27 26.38
C PHE A 436 11.78 -10.06 25.08
N ARG A 437 12.64 -11.05 24.77
CA ARG A 437 12.52 -11.84 23.54
C ARG A 437 11.17 -12.54 23.41
N THR A 438 10.52 -12.91 24.51
CA THR A 438 9.20 -13.55 24.49
C THR A 438 8.10 -12.63 23.96
N VAL A 439 8.25 -11.32 24.16
CA VAL A 439 7.25 -10.29 23.78
C VAL A 439 7.69 -9.44 22.58
N ALA A 440 8.92 -9.61 22.09
CA ALA A 440 9.49 -8.76 21.05
C ALA A 440 8.66 -8.75 19.75
N GLY A 441 8.04 -9.89 19.38
CA GLY A 441 7.17 -9.98 18.20
C GLY A 441 5.93 -9.09 18.32
N VAL A 442 5.30 -9.06 19.50
CA VAL A 442 4.13 -8.20 19.75
C VAL A 442 4.54 -6.73 19.76
N THR A 443 5.71 -6.40 20.28
CA THR A 443 6.25 -5.04 20.27
C THR A 443 6.34 -4.48 18.85
N VAL A 444 6.86 -5.28 17.92
CA VAL A 444 6.92 -4.91 16.49
C VAL A 444 5.53 -4.76 15.91
N ALA A 445 4.63 -5.68 16.21
CA ALA A 445 3.26 -5.63 15.71
C ALA A 445 2.50 -4.39 16.22
N VAL A 446 2.68 -4.00 17.48
CA VAL A 446 2.11 -2.77 18.05
C VAL A 446 2.70 -1.54 17.37
N PHE A 447 4.02 -1.50 17.15
CA PHE A 447 4.67 -0.39 16.44
C PHE A 447 4.08 -0.21 15.04
N VAL A 448 4.05 -1.29 14.26
CA VAL A 448 3.51 -1.28 12.89
C VAL A 448 2.03 -0.90 12.87
N GLY A 449 1.23 -1.52 13.73
CA GLY A 449 -0.20 -1.24 13.83
C GLY A 449 -0.50 0.21 14.21
N THR A 450 0.27 0.79 15.13
CA THR A 450 0.11 2.21 15.54
C THR A 450 0.54 3.18 14.44
N ALA A 451 1.67 2.92 13.78
CA ALA A 451 2.15 3.76 12.69
C ALA A 451 1.13 3.82 11.54
N VAL A 452 0.61 2.65 11.16
CA VAL A 452 -0.41 2.53 10.12
C VAL A 452 -1.72 3.18 10.52
N ALA A 453 -2.21 2.91 11.74
CA ALA A 453 -3.46 3.49 12.23
C ALA A 453 -3.40 5.02 12.35
N GLY A 454 -2.21 5.60 12.48
CA GLY A 454 -2.01 7.04 12.52
C GLY A 454 -2.00 7.71 11.15
N VAL A 455 -1.33 7.12 10.16
CA VAL A 455 -1.13 7.75 8.85
C VAL A 455 -2.25 7.41 7.87
N LEU A 456 -2.57 6.13 7.75
CA LEU A 456 -3.39 5.65 6.63
C LEU A 456 -4.86 6.08 6.67
N PRO A 457 -5.57 6.06 7.82
CA PRO A 457 -6.94 6.57 7.86
C PRO A 457 -7.03 8.06 7.57
N THR A 458 -6.02 8.83 7.96
CA THR A 458 -5.95 10.27 7.66
C THR A 458 -5.79 10.49 6.15
N ALA A 459 -4.89 9.75 5.51
CA ALA A 459 -4.72 9.79 4.06
C ALA A 459 -6.00 9.36 3.31
N VAL A 460 -6.62 8.25 3.73
CA VAL A 460 -7.89 7.78 3.16
C VAL A 460 -9.00 8.81 3.38
N ALA A 461 -9.11 9.40 4.57
CA ALA A 461 -10.13 10.40 4.86
C ALA A 461 -9.93 11.67 4.02
N ALA A 462 -8.70 12.11 3.82
CA ALA A 462 -8.39 13.24 2.95
C ALA A 462 -8.84 12.95 1.51
N GLU A 463 -8.45 11.81 0.95
CA GLU A 463 -8.79 11.44 -0.44
C GLU A 463 -10.27 11.11 -0.66
N THR A 464 -10.98 10.65 0.37
CA THR A 464 -12.40 10.32 0.25
C THR A 464 -13.33 11.44 0.70
N SER A 465 -12.81 12.54 1.22
CA SER A 465 -13.64 13.69 1.63
C SER A 465 -14.46 14.23 0.46
N GLY A 466 -13.90 14.28 -0.74
CA GLY A 466 -14.58 14.70 -1.96
C GLY A 466 -15.79 13.85 -2.36
N GLN A 467 -15.87 12.58 -1.92
CA GLN A 467 -17.01 11.69 -2.22
C GLN A 467 -18.33 12.11 -1.54
N ARG A 468 -18.28 13.01 -0.58
CA ARG A 468 -19.45 13.53 0.13
C ARG A 468 -19.69 15.02 -0.14
N ALA A 469 -18.94 15.60 -1.06
CA ALA A 469 -19.08 16.99 -1.44
C ALA A 469 -20.36 17.21 -2.26
N PRO A 470 -20.92 18.42 -2.27
CA PRO A 470 -22.12 18.74 -3.05
C PRO A 470 -21.97 18.46 -4.55
N LEU A 471 -20.74 18.58 -5.08
CA LEU A 471 -20.44 18.38 -6.50
C LEU A 471 -20.18 16.93 -6.90
N THR A 472 -20.24 15.98 -5.97
CA THR A 472 -19.86 14.58 -6.22
C THR A 472 -20.53 13.97 -7.46
N ASP A 473 -21.82 14.23 -7.63
CA ASP A 473 -22.63 13.64 -8.70
C ASP A 473 -22.79 14.58 -9.91
N VAL A 474 -22.04 15.68 -9.95
CA VAL A 474 -22.05 16.60 -11.09
C VAL A 474 -21.03 16.12 -12.12
N LEU A 475 -21.53 15.77 -13.31
CA LEU A 475 -20.71 15.45 -14.47
C LEU A 475 -20.11 16.73 -15.03
N ARG A 476 -18.85 16.72 -15.32
CA ARG A 476 -18.18 17.83 -15.99
C ARG A 476 -17.57 17.36 -17.29
N LEU A 477 -17.55 18.29 -18.23
CA LEU A 477 -16.83 18.19 -19.47
C LEU A 477 -16.08 19.49 -19.69
N ARG A 478 -14.75 19.38 -19.77
CA ARG A 478 -13.89 20.53 -19.85
C ARG A 478 -13.24 20.63 -21.24
N TYR A 479 -13.09 21.84 -21.74
CA TYR A 479 -12.55 22.15 -23.06
C TYR A 479 -11.39 23.13 -22.97
N ASP A 480 -10.57 23.12 -22.01
CA ASP A 480 -9.56 24.12 -21.94
C ASP A 480 -8.20 23.60 -21.61
N LEU A 481 -7.30 23.96 -22.30
CA LEU A 481 -5.84 23.99 -22.19
C LEU A 481 -5.23 23.41 -23.46
N GLY A 482 -4.92 24.29 -24.38
CA GLY A 482 -3.91 24.03 -25.39
C GLY A 482 -2.56 23.77 -24.73
N ASP A 483 -1.68 23.17 -25.46
CA ASP A 483 -0.32 22.75 -25.02
C ASP A 483 0.52 23.88 -24.38
N GLN A 484 0.12 25.13 -24.59
CA GLN A 484 0.80 26.31 -24.05
C GLN A 484 0.00 27.01 -22.94
N GLY A 485 -1.01 26.33 -22.38
CA GLY A 485 -1.85 26.89 -21.30
C GLY A 485 -2.86 27.92 -21.80
N GLU A 486 -3.08 28.03 -23.12
CA GLU A 486 -4.15 28.82 -23.65
C GLU A 486 -5.50 28.17 -23.41
N LYS A 487 -6.46 28.92 -22.90
CA LYS A 487 -7.83 28.45 -22.74
C LYS A 487 -8.51 28.40 -24.08
N VAL A 488 -8.95 27.21 -24.51
CA VAL A 488 -9.77 26.99 -25.70
C VAL A 488 -11.12 26.50 -25.24
N GLY A 489 -12.22 27.07 -25.75
CA GLY A 489 -13.55 26.65 -25.39
C GLY A 489 -14.37 26.24 -26.60
N LEU A 490 -15.56 25.69 -26.37
CA LEU A 490 -16.58 25.50 -27.39
C LEU A 490 -17.00 26.83 -27.93
N SER A 491 -17.21 26.91 -29.24
CA SER A 491 -17.89 28.06 -29.83
C SER A 491 -19.31 28.21 -29.27
N PRO A 492 -19.86 29.41 -29.20
CA PRO A 492 -21.22 29.65 -28.70
C PRO A 492 -22.27 28.77 -29.36
N ASP A 493 -22.19 28.56 -30.68
CA ASP A 493 -23.15 27.75 -31.45
C ASP A 493 -23.05 26.25 -31.09
N GLN A 494 -21.85 25.74 -30.99
CA GLN A 494 -21.59 24.35 -30.56
C GLN A 494 -22.09 24.11 -29.13
N ALA A 495 -21.81 25.04 -28.22
CA ALA A 495 -22.24 24.97 -26.84
C ALA A 495 -23.79 25.00 -26.75
N ALA A 496 -24.45 25.90 -27.51
CA ALA A 496 -25.89 26.00 -27.54
C ALA A 496 -26.56 24.72 -28.05
N ALA A 497 -26.04 24.13 -29.13
CA ALA A 497 -26.54 22.86 -29.67
C ALA A 497 -26.39 21.70 -28.65
N THR A 498 -25.23 21.59 -28.02
CA THR A 498 -24.96 20.54 -27.00
C THR A 498 -25.87 20.73 -25.77
N LEU A 499 -25.99 21.95 -25.27
CA LEU A 499 -26.85 22.25 -24.12
C LEU A 499 -28.32 21.99 -24.43
N HIS A 500 -28.79 22.36 -25.63
CA HIS A 500 -30.16 22.08 -26.07
C HIS A 500 -30.47 20.58 -26.05
N ALA A 501 -29.58 19.78 -26.59
CA ALA A 501 -29.74 18.31 -26.60
C ALA A 501 -29.70 17.68 -25.18
N LEU A 502 -28.79 18.14 -24.34
CA LEU A 502 -28.72 17.67 -22.95
C LEU A 502 -29.96 18.03 -22.14
N ARG A 503 -30.43 19.29 -22.26
CA ARG A 503 -31.62 19.78 -21.56
C ARG A 503 -32.92 19.13 -22.06
N ALA A 504 -32.93 18.59 -23.29
CA ALA A 504 -34.06 17.81 -23.82
C ALA A 504 -34.13 16.39 -23.20
N MET A 505 -33.07 15.90 -22.53
CA MET A 505 -33.09 14.59 -21.92
C MET A 505 -33.85 14.61 -20.59
N PRO A 506 -34.77 13.65 -20.35
CA PRO A 506 -35.50 13.58 -19.09
C PRO A 506 -34.59 13.44 -17.89
N GLY A 507 -34.73 14.36 -16.92
CA GLY A 507 -33.97 14.32 -15.68
C GLY A 507 -32.51 14.80 -15.76
N VAL A 508 -32.16 15.53 -16.84
CA VAL A 508 -30.82 16.11 -17.02
C VAL A 508 -30.92 17.64 -16.94
N SER A 509 -30.03 18.24 -16.15
CA SER A 509 -29.80 19.68 -16.05
C SER A 509 -28.39 19.99 -16.49
N ALA A 510 -28.21 20.88 -17.46
CA ALA A 510 -26.90 21.22 -18.00
C ALA A 510 -26.67 22.71 -18.04
N ILE A 511 -25.51 23.16 -17.63
CA ILE A 511 -25.10 24.57 -17.63
C ILE A 511 -23.71 24.75 -18.24
N PRO A 512 -23.47 25.89 -18.93
CA PRO A 512 -22.16 26.27 -19.41
C PRO A 512 -21.42 27.11 -18.36
N ILE A 513 -20.12 26.99 -18.36
CA ILE A 513 -19.20 27.95 -17.74
C ILE A 513 -18.44 28.62 -18.88
N TYR A 514 -18.45 29.93 -18.89
CA TYR A 514 -17.93 30.73 -19.97
C TYR A 514 -16.52 31.22 -19.66
N LEU A 515 -15.67 31.25 -20.68
CA LEU A 515 -14.33 31.81 -20.61
C LEU A 515 -14.39 33.30 -20.33
N GLY A 516 -13.78 33.74 -19.27
CA GLY A 516 -13.57 35.15 -18.97
C GLY A 516 -12.66 35.84 -20.00
N ALA A 517 -12.86 37.11 -20.23
CA ALA A 517 -11.98 37.87 -21.10
C ALA A 517 -10.57 37.91 -20.54
N ALA A 518 -9.57 37.59 -21.37
CA ALA A 518 -8.17 37.63 -20.98
C ALA A 518 -7.79 39.02 -20.44
N ALA A 519 -7.09 39.08 -19.32
CA ALA A 519 -6.51 40.34 -18.84
C ALA A 519 -5.51 40.84 -19.90
N PRO A 520 -5.60 42.13 -20.30
CA PRO A 520 -4.69 42.64 -21.31
C PRO A 520 -3.25 42.58 -20.82
N GLY A 521 -2.36 42.05 -21.63
CA GLY A 521 -0.92 42.17 -21.42
C GLY A 521 -0.07 40.91 -21.44
N TRP A 522 -0.64 39.70 -21.39
CA TRP A 522 0.13 38.45 -21.52
C TRP A 522 -0.67 37.43 -22.33
N THR A 523 0.02 36.80 -23.28
CA THR A 523 -0.55 35.67 -24.04
C THR A 523 0.37 34.46 -23.87
N PRO A 524 -0.20 33.27 -23.65
CA PRO A 524 0.58 32.04 -23.47
C PRO A 524 1.52 31.69 -24.63
N ALA A 525 1.16 32.14 -25.85
CA ALA A 525 1.88 31.87 -27.08
C ALA A 525 3.33 32.42 -27.15
N SER A 526 3.76 33.23 -26.19
CA SER A 526 5.09 33.87 -26.20
C SER A 526 6.19 33.02 -25.60
N GLY A 527 5.92 31.83 -25.03
CA GLY A 527 6.93 30.99 -24.34
C GLY A 527 7.59 31.66 -23.13
N THR A 528 7.10 32.82 -22.73
CA THR A 528 7.57 33.55 -21.55
C THR A 528 6.68 33.22 -20.35
N PRO A 529 7.27 33.01 -19.15
CA PRO A 529 6.45 32.80 -17.95
C PRO A 529 5.59 34.04 -17.70
N PRO A 530 4.39 33.86 -17.11
CA PRO A 530 3.53 34.98 -16.77
C PRO A 530 4.26 35.96 -15.83
N PRO A 531 3.99 37.26 -15.97
CA PRO A 531 4.59 38.25 -15.06
C PRO A 531 4.15 37.98 -13.60
N PRO A 532 4.99 38.31 -12.61
CA PRO A 532 4.62 38.14 -11.22
C PRO A 532 3.32 38.85 -10.89
N GLY A 533 2.36 38.09 -10.32
CA GLY A 533 1.02 38.60 -9.99
C GLY A 533 -0.01 38.49 -11.10
N TRP A 534 0.33 37.96 -12.26
CA TRP A 534 -0.68 37.64 -13.29
C TRP A 534 -1.57 36.46 -12.79
N GLN A 535 -2.87 36.63 -12.96
CA GLN A 535 -3.83 35.56 -12.69
C GLN A 535 -4.58 35.23 -13.98
N PRO A 536 -4.89 33.96 -14.23
CA PRO A 536 -5.73 33.59 -15.36
C PRO A 536 -7.09 34.28 -15.22
N PRO A 537 -7.73 34.66 -16.37
CA PRO A 537 -9.04 35.30 -16.33
C PRO A 537 -10.02 34.32 -15.64
N PRO A 538 -10.87 34.84 -14.74
CA PRO A 538 -11.90 34.03 -14.10
C PRO A 538 -12.92 33.54 -15.13
N ASP A 539 -13.40 32.32 -14.91
CA ASP A 539 -14.56 31.83 -15.66
C ASP A 539 -15.85 32.45 -15.14
N TYR A 540 -16.88 32.56 -15.98
CA TYR A 540 -18.14 33.18 -15.64
C TYR A 540 -19.33 32.23 -15.79
N VAL A 541 -20.36 32.43 -14.97
CA VAL A 541 -21.64 31.72 -15.07
C VAL A 541 -22.82 32.68 -14.82
N SER A 542 -23.92 32.47 -15.52
CA SER A 542 -25.17 33.16 -15.23
C SER A 542 -25.83 32.53 -13.99
N CYS A 543 -26.24 33.36 -13.02
CA CYS A 543 -27.01 32.90 -11.86
C CYS A 543 -28.35 32.26 -12.24
N ALA A 544 -28.95 32.65 -13.34
CA ALA A 544 -30.15 32.00 -13.86
C ALA A 544 -29.89 30.56 -14.31
N GLU A 545 -28.74 30.30 -14.95
CA GLU A 545 -28.32 28.95 -15.34
C GLU A 545 -27.81 28.14 -14.14
N ALA A 546 -27.00 28.75 -13.28
CA ALA A 546 -26.46 28.09 -12.10
C ALA A 546 -27.53 27.53 -11.15
N ALA A 547 -28.69 28.17 -11.09
CA ALA A 547 -29.84 27.71 -10.32
C ALA A 547 -30.33 26.30 -10.71
N ALA A 548 -30.02 25.84 -11.95
CA ALA A 548 -30.34 24.47 -12.39
C ALA A 548 -29.50 23.38 -11.69
N ILE A 549 -28.37 23.76 -11.09
CA ILE A 549 -27.49 22.84 -10.33
C ILE A 549 -27.25 23.45 -8.95
N PRO A 550 -28.12 23.21 -7.96
CA PRO A 550 -28.01 23.80 -6.61
C PRO A 550 -26.69 23.48 -5.88
N ALA A 551 -26.05 22.41 -6.28
CA ALA A 551 -24.76 22.00 -5.72
C ALA A 551 -23.63 23.03 -5.94
N LEU A 552 -23.76 23.91 -6.91
CA LEU A 552 -22.77 24.96 -7.18
C LEU A 552 -22.87 26.14 -6.19
N GLY A 553 -23.95 26.27 -5.46
CA GLY A 553 -24.23 27.38 -4.56
C GLY A 553 -25.39 28.24 -5.05
N SER A 554 -25.57 29.41 -4.46
CA SER A 554 -26.65 30.34 -4.81
C SER A 554 -26.11 31.74 -5.07
N CYS A 555 -26.67 32.43 -6.08
CA CYS A 555 -26.42 33.81 -6.34
C CYS A 555 -27.74 34.52 -6.78
N ALA A 556 -27.75 35.85 -6.83
CA ALA A 556 -28.96 36.60 -7.10
C ALA A 556 -29.39 36.44 -8.57
N PRO A 557 -30.67 36.16 -8.84
CA PRO A 557 -31.16 36.01 -10.21
C PRO A 557 -30.86 37.24 -11.09
N GLY A 558 -30.44 36.99 -12.32
CA GLY A 558 -30.11 38.05 -13.28
C GLY A 558 -28.67 38.60 -13.16
N GLN A 559 -27.91 38.13 -12.21
CA GLN A 559 -26.48 38.45 -12.11
C GLN A 559 -25.60 37.44 -12.87
N THR A 560 -24.45 37.92 -13.31
CA THR A 560 -23.34 37.07 -13.76
C THR A 560 -22.28 37.08 -12.68
N VAL A 561 -21.82 35.94 -12.29
CA VAL A 561 -20.78 35.80 -11.27
C VAL A 561 -19.59 35.01 -11.82
N SER A 562 -18.43 35.22 -11.22
CA SER A 562 -17.30 34.35 -11.49
C SER A 562 -17.56 32.94 -10.96
N ALA A 563 -16.99 31.98 -11.61
CA ALA A 563 -16.95 30.58 -11.14
C ALA A 563 -15.50 30.13 -11.06
N ILE A 564 -15.18 29.40 -10.03
CA ILE A 564 -13.88 28.73 -9.95
C ILE A 564 -13.78 27.74 -11.11
N ALA A 565 -12.68 27.79 -11.83
CA ALA A 565 -12.43 26.86 -12.92
C ALA A 565 -12.51 25.41 -12.40
N ALA A 566 -13.14 24.54 -13.18
CA ALA A 566 -13.39 23.16 -12.74
C ALA A 566 -12.10 22.34 -12.49
N ASP A 567 -10.99 22.75 -13.06
CA ASP A 567 -9.67 22.17 -12.85
C ASP A 567 -9.07 22.51 -11.49
N GLU A 568 -9.27 23.72 -11.01
CA GLU A 568 -8.79 24.13 -9.69
C GLU A 568 -9.47 23.32 -8.57
N LEU A 569 -10.72 22.89 -8.78
CA LEU A 569 -11.42 22.01 -7.86
C LEU A 569 -10.82 20.58 -7.80
N PHE A 570 -9.97 20.22 -8.76
CA PHE A 570 -9.33 18.90 -8.85
C PHE A 570 -7.85 18.88 -8.45
N ILE A 571 -7.26 20.03 -8.21
CA ILE A 571 -5.89 20.09 -7.74
C ILE A 571 -5.78 19.27 -6.46
N ASP A 572 -5.01 18.24 -6.48
CA ASP A 572 -4.56 17.28 -5.45
C ASP A 572 -5.20 17.29 -4.04
N ASN A 573 -6.23 18.11 -3.84
CA ASN A 573 -6.89 18.26 -2.54
C ASN A 573 -8.42 18.09 -2.67
N PRO A 574 -8.98 16.93 -2.34
CA PRO A 574 -10.42 16.68 -2.38
C PRO A 574 -11.23 17.56 -1.41
N LEU A 575 -10.59 18.29 -0.49
CA LEU A 575 -11.25 19.28 0.36
C LEU A 575 -11.76 20.47 -0.44
N MET A 576 -11.17 20.74 -1.60
CA MET A 576 -11.61 21.82 -2.50
C MET A 576 -13.04 21.64 -3.00
N LEU A 577 -13.54 20.43 -3.09
CA LEU A 577 -14.93 20.14 -3.49
C LEU A 577 -16.00 20.62 -2.50
N HIS A 578 -15.60 21.05 -1.31
CA HIS A 578 -16.49 21.65 -0.31
C HIS A 578 -16.51 23.18 -0.35
N LEU A 579 -15.66 23.79 -1.20
CA LEU A 579 -15.60 25.24 -1.31
C LEU A 579 -16.74 25.78 -2.21
N PRO A 580 -17.21 27.01 -1.96
CA PRO A 580 -18.19 27.65 -2.82
C PRO A 580 -17.57 27.92 -4.20
N VAL A 581 -18.27 27.51 -5.25
CA VAL A 581 -17.82 27.67 -6.65
C VAL A 581 -18.15 29.06 -7.18
N LEU A 582 -19.29 29.59 -6.79
CA LEU A 582 -19.83 30.86 -7.34
C LEU A 582 -19.29 32.09 -6.60
N GLY A 583 -18.89 33.09 -7.33
CA GLY A 583 -18.42 34.37 -6.79
C GLY A 583 -16.91 34.41 -6.47
N TYR A 584 -16.16 33.38 -6.83
CA TYR A 584 -14.72 33.28 -6.57
C TYR A 584 -13.96 33.08 -7.88
N SER A 585 -12.71 33.52 -7.93
CA SER A 585 -11.84 33.43 -9.12
C SER A 585 -10.71 32.47 -8.98
N ASP A 586 -10.31 32.18 -7.76
CA ASP A 586 -9.10 31.37 -7.49
C ASP A 586 -9.20 30.69 -6.12
N VAL A 587 -8.53 29.56 -5.97
CA VAL A 587 -8.42 28.82 -4.72
C VAL A 587 -6.95 28.53 -4.44
N ASP A 588 -6.46 29.00 -3.31
CA ASP A 588 -5.12 28.64 -2.83
C ASP A 588 -5.11 27.16 -2.38
N PRO A 589 -4.42 26.28 -3.11
CA PRO A 589 -4.39 24.84 -2.80
C PRO A 589 -3.69 24.52 -1.47
N THR A 590 -2.96 25.50 -0.89
CA THR A 590 -2.20 25.27 0.35
C THR A 590 -3.02 25.52 1.60
N ASN A 591 -3.99 26.44 1.58
CA ASN A 591 -4.77 26.84 2.74
C ASN A 591 -6.29 26.77 2.53
N GLY A 592 -6.77 26.48 1.30
CA GLY A 592 -8.19 26.38 0.99
C GLY A 592 -8.94 27.71 1.01
N HIS A 593 -8.23 28.85 0.96
CA HIS A 593 -8.86 30.15 0.85
C HIS A 593 -9.19 30.46 -0.59
N SER A 594 -10.42 30.88 -0.82
CA SER A 594 -10.91 31.34 -2.13
C SER A 594 -10.86 32.87 -2.21
N THR A 595 -10.43 33.38 -3.36
CA THR A 595 -10.38 34.83 -3.60
C THR A 595 -11.66 35.29 -4.27
N ALA A 596 -12.40 36.21 -3.64
CA ALA A 596 -13.60 36.80 -4.23
C ALA A 596 -13.23 37.57 -5.48
N ALA A 597 -13.91 37.25 -6.58
CA ALA A 597 -13.71 37.94 -7.82
C ALA A 597 -14.74 39.05 -8.04
N THR A 598 -14.29 40.18 -8.55
CA THR A 598 -15.15 41.24 -9.05
C THR A 598 -15.58 40.95 -10.49
N VAL A 599 -16.85 40.75 -10.73
CA VAL A 599 -17.38 40.52 -12.08
C VAL A 599 -17.43 41.87 -12.83
N PRO A 600 -16.86 41.94 -14.01
CA PRO A 600 -17.04 43.15 -14.85
C PRO A 600 -18.53 43.38 -15.14
N PRO A 601 -19.01 44.58 -15.04
CA PRO A 601 -20.41 44.88 -15.39
C PRO A 601 -20.67 44.60 -16.87
N ALA A 602 -21.83 44.02 -17.19
CA ALA A 602 -22.38 43.82 -18.52
C ALA A 602 -21.55 43.00 -19.53
N THR A 603 -21.15 41.80 -19.14
CA THR A 603 -20.55 40.83 -20.07
C THR A 603 -21.65 40.09 -20.84
N ASP A 604 -21.65 40.17 -22.17
CA ASP A 604 -22.54 39.38 -23.04
C ASP A 604 -22.03 37.92 -23.12
N LEU A 605 -22.52 37.07 -22.24
CA LEU A 605 -22.10 35.67 -22.14
C LEU A 605 -22.31 34.89 -23.45
N GLY A 606 -23.32 35.29 -24.26
CA GLY A 606 -23.60 34.59 -25.51
C GLY A 606 -22.53 34.73 -26.60
N LYS A 607 -21.56 35.61 -26.40
CA LYS A 607 -20.39 35.78 -27.29
C LYS A 607 -19.14 35.13 -26.80
N LEU A 608 -19.17 34.60 -25.57
CA LEU A 608 -18.00 33.94 -24.96
C LEU A 608 -17.97 32.46 -25.31
N GLN A 609 -16.76 31.93 -25.39
CA GLN A 609 -16.53 30.48 -25.49
C GLN A 609 -16.90 29.80 -24.18
N VAL A 610 -17.33 28.54 -24.27
CA VAL A 610 -17.64 27.73 -23.10
C VAL A 610 -16.44 26.86 -22.80
N THR A 611 -15.87 27.03 -21.60
CA THR A 611 -14.71 26.24 -21.11
C THR A 611 -15.14 24.95 -20.50
N THR A 612 -16.28 24.91 -19.84
CA THR A 612 -16.76 23.73 -19.11
C THR A 612 -18.27 23.59 -19.26
N LEU A 613 -18.73 22.37 -19.50
CA LEU A 613 -20.12 21.97 -19.33
C LEU A 613 -20.27 21.22 -18.02
N MET A 614 -21.20 21.67 -17.19
CA MET A 614 -21.56 20.94 -15.96
C MET A 614 -22.95 20.32 -16.12
N VAL A 615 -23.09 19.06 -15.79
CA VAL A 615 -24.35 18.32 -15.96
C VAL A 615 -24.69 17.61 -14.65
N ALA A 616 -25.88 17.89 -14.14
CA ALA A 616 -26.49 17.16 -13.04
C ALA A 616 -27.64 16.32 -13.56
N ALA A 617 -27.83 15.15 -12.97
CA ALA A 617 -28.89 14.23 -13.36
C ALA A 617 -29.69 13.75 -12.13
N SER A 618 -31.00 13.53 -12.34
CA SER A 618 -31.89 13.04 -11.26
C SER A 618 -31.77 11.55 -10.99
N SER A 619 -31.08 10.80 -11.84
CA SER A 619 -30.84 9.36 -11.68
C SER A 619 -29.54 8.93 -12.33
N PRO A 620 -28.90 7.83 -11.88
CA PRO A 620 -27.72 7.27 -12.53
C PRO A 620 -27.91 6.97 -14.01
N ALA A 621 -29.06 6.43 -14.42
CA ALA A 621 -29.37 6.17 -15.82
C ALA A 621 -29.43 7.45 -16.67
N ALA A 622 -29.98 8.55 -16.13
CA ALA A 622 -29.99 9.84 -16.82
C ALA A 622 -28.56 10.39 -16.95
N LEU A 623 -27.73 10.24 -15.94
CA LEU A 623 -26.32 10.63 -15.95
C LEU A 623 -25.55 9.88 -17.05
N GLU A 624 -25.74 8.56 -17.13
CA GLU A 624 -25.05 7.75 -18.14
C GLU A 624 -25.52 8.05 -19.57
N ARG A 625 -26.81 8.36 -19.76
CA ARG A 625 -27.29 8.83 -21.09
C ARG A 625 -26.67 10.17 -21.48
N ALA A 626 -26.59 11.11 -20.53
CA ALA A 626 -25.93 12.38 -20.78
C ALA A 626 -24.44 12.20 -21.10
N ARG A 627 -23.77 11.32 -20.35
CA ARG A 627 -22.36 10.96 -20.57
C ARG A 627 -22.15 10.34 -21.96
N THR A 628 -22.96 9.36 -22.32
CA THR A 628 -22.92 8.70 -23.64
C THR A 628 -23.11 9.71 -24.76
N TYR A 629 -24.08 10.63 -24.61
CA TYR A 629 -24.29 11.69 -25.59
C TYR A 629 -23.07 12.60 -25.74
N LEU A 630 -22.47 13.00 -24.61
CA LEU A 630 -21.28 13.85 -24.61
C LEU A 630 -20.06 13.15 -25.22
N ASP A 631 -19.83 11.88 -24.89
CA ASP A 631 -18.72 11.10 -25.44
C ASP A 631 -18.81 10.97 -26.96
N VAL A 632 -20.01 10.81 -27.49
CA VAL A 632 -20.25 10.62 -28.93
C VAL A 632 -20.28 11.92 -29.71
N HIS A 633 -20.88 12.98 -29.16
CA HIS A 633 -21.23 14.21 -29.93
C HIS A 633 -20.44 15.45 -29.51
N ALA A 634 -19.76 15.40 -28.36
CA ALA A 634 -18.90 16.50 -27.97
C ALA A 634 -17.65 16.55 -28.86
N PRO A 635 -17.24 17.74 -29.31
CA PRO A 635 -15.96 17.85 -29.98
C PRO A 635 -14.83 17.47 -29.04
N VAL A 636 -13.71 17.12 -29.64
CA VAL A 636 -12.54 16.57 -29.00
C VAL A 636 -12.13 17.35 -27.76
N LEU A 637 -11.87 16.62 -26.70
CA LEU A 637 -11.47 17.15 -25.41
C LEU A 637 -9.97 17.28 -25.34
N ILE A 638 -9.52 18.40 -24.82
CA ILE A 638 -8.12 18.61 -24.52
C ILE A 638 -7.84 17.89 -23.21
N GLY A 639 -7.24 16.71 -23.28
CA GLY A 639 -6.64 16.06 -22.14
C GLY A 639 -5.18 16.47 -22.03
N MET A 640 -4.79 17.16 -20.97
CA MET A 640 -3.38 17.32 -20.64
C MET A 640 -2.85 15.99 -20.14
N ALA A 641 -2.29 15.21 -21.04
CA ALA A 641 -1.61 13.99 -20.66
C ALA A 641 -0.17 14.29 -20.29
N SER A 642 0.10 14.55 -19.03
CA SER A 642 1.39 14.17 -18.48
C SER A 642 1.21 12.83 -17.77
N PRO A 643 1.82 11.74 -18.27
CA PRO A 643 1.72 10.43 -17.64
C PRO A 643 2.38 10.38 -16.26
N ASP A 644 3.12 11.40 -15.89
CA ASP A 644 3.83 11.52 -14.61
C ASP A 644 3.02 12.21 -13.52
N GLN A 645 1.95 12.86 -13.89
CA GLN A 645 1.02 13.47 -12.95
C GLN A 645 -0.26 12.64 -12.93
N TRP A 646 -0.68 12.23 -11.74
CA TRP A 646 -2.01 11.75 -11.41
C TRP A 646 -3.07 12.85 -11.62
N SER A 647 -2.87 13.69 -12.58
CA SER A 647 -3.90 14.57 -13.01
C SER A 647 -4.89 13.71 -13.78
N THR A 648 -6.02 13.75 -13.41
CA THR A 648 -7.33 13.44 -13.93
C THR A 648 -7.51 13.89 -15.36
N ASN A 649 -6.58 13.54 -16.20
CA ASN A 649 -6.60 13.78 -17.63
C ASN A 649 -7.48 12.75 -18.33
N ALA A 650 -8.61 12.47 -17.73
CA ALA A 650 -9.62 11.78 -18.47
C ALA A 650 -10.13 12.74 -19.55
N ALA A 651 -9.90 12.38 -20.76
CA ALA A 651 -10.43 13.07 -21.91
C ALA A 651 -11.96 12.97 -21.98
N GLY A 652 -12.59 12.13 -21.19
CA GLY A 652 -14.03 11.89 -21.18
C GLY A 652 -14.83 12.68 -20.12
N PRO A 653 -16.15 12.72 -20.27
CA PRO A 653 -17.04 13.30 -19.28
C PRO A 653 -17.04 12.48 -18.00
N MET A 654 -16.71 13.09 -16.85
CA MET A 654 -16.66 12.42 -15.57
C MET A 654 -17.23 13.26 -14.44
N THR A 655 -17.67 12.62 -13.38
CA THR A 655 -18.09 13.29 -12.17
C THR A 655 -16.90 13.55 -11.24
N PHE A 656 -17.01 14.55 -10.38
CA PHE A 656 -16.01 14.81 -9.35
C PHE A 656 -15.86 13.63 -8.38
N GLY A 657 -16.97 12.92 -8.10
CA GLY A 657 -16.97 11.75 -7.24
C GLY A 657 -16.24 10.55 -7.85
N GLU A 658 -16.29 10.36 -9.16
CA GLU A 658 -15.58 9.30 -9.85
C GLU A 658 -14.08 9.45 -9.74
N VAL A 659 -13.58 10.67 -9.97
CA VAL A 659 -12.16 10.99 -9.79
C VAL A 659 -11.72 10.74 -8.35
N ALA A 660 -12.48 11.26 -7.38
CA ALA A 660 -12.21 11.04 -5.97
C ALA A 660 -12.30 9.54 -5.60
N SER A 661 -13.18 8.76 -6.27
CA SER A 661 -13.34 7.32 -6.03
C SER A 661 -12.14 6.50 -6.48
N VAL A 662 -11.55 6.81 -7.64
CA VAL A 662 -10.35 6.14 -8.16
C VAL A 662 -9.18 6.35 -7.20
N ARG A 663 -8.93 7.61 -6.81
CA ARG A 663 -7.90 7.92 -5.80
C ARG A 663 -8.19 7.23 -4.47
N GLY A 664 -9.40 7.37 -3.94
CA GLY A 664 -9.80 6.74 -2.69
C GLY A 664 -9.77 5.21 -2.73
N ALA A 665 -10.02 4.58 -3.87
CA ALA A 665 -9.92 3.13 -4.02
C ALA A 665 -8.49 2.63 -3.83
N GLN A 666 -7.50 3.33 -4.35
CA GLN A 666 -6.09 2.98 -4.20
C GLN A 666 -5.64 3.05 -2.73
N TYR A 667 -6.01 4.13 -2.03
CA TYR A 667 -5.70 4.27 -0.60
C TYR A 667 -6.43 3.23 0.25
N ARG A 668 -7.71 2.93 -0.05
CA ARG A 668 -8.45 1.86 0.62
C ARG A 668 -7.82 0.49 0.36
N ALA A 669 -7.39 0.21 -0.85
CA ALA A 669 -6.70 -1.02 -1.19
C ALA A 669 -5.37 -1.16 -0.44
N ALA A 670 -4.56 -0.09 -0.39
CA ALA A 670 -3.35 -0.05 0.42
C ALA A 670 -3.67 -0.27 1.91
N GLN A 671 -4.76 0.33 2.42
CA GLN A 671 -5.22 0.13 3.80
C GLN A 671 -5.57 -1.32 4.09
N GLN A 672 -6.33 -1.97 3.21
CA GLN A 672 -6.70 -3.38 3.38
C GLN A 672 -5.47 -4.29 3.38
N MET A 673 -4.53 -4.06 2.47
CA MET A 673 -3.27 -4.80 2.39
C MET A 673 -2.46 -4.66 3.69
N ILE A 674 -2.31 -3.43 4.19
CA ILE A 674 -1.53 -3.17 5.40
C ILE A 674 -2.24 -3.74 6.63
N MET A 675 -3.57 -3.64 6.74
CA MET A 675 -4.34 -4.25 7.83
C MET A 675 -4.22 -5.78 7.81
N PHE A 676 -4.19 -6.40 6.64
CA PHE A 676 -3.91 -7.83 6.51
C PHE A 676 -2.50 -8.18 7.02
N VAL A 677 -1.48 -7.39 6.63
CA VAL A 677 -0.10 -7.56 7.12
C VAL A 677 -0.01 -7.40 8.64
N VAL A 678 -0.68 -6.40 9.20
CA VAL A 678 -0.74 -6.19 10.66
C VAL A 678 -1.40 -7.39 11.35
N GLY A 679 -2.54 -7.85 10.87
CA GLY A 679 -3.22 -9.04 11.40
C GLY A 679 -2.33 -10.28 11.39
N LEU A 680 -1.62 -10.50 10.28
CA LEU A 680 -0.71 -11.63 10.12
C LEU A 680 0.52 -11.50 11.03
N THR A 681 1.06 -10.29 11.18
CA THR A 681 2.16 -9.99 12.12
C THR A 681 1.75 -10.30 13.56
N LEU A 682 0.53 -9.95 13.93
CA LEU A 682 -0.04 -10.22 15.25
C LEU A 682 -0.25 -11.71 15.48
N PHE A 683 -0.73 -12.43 14.48
CA PHE A 683 -0.88 -13.88 14.53
C PHE A 683 0.48 -14.58 14.77
N VAL A 684 1.50 -14.21 13.99
CA VAL A 684 2.87 -14.74 14.14
C VAL A 684 3.45 -14.40 15.52
N ALA A 685 3.23 -13.16 15.98
CA ALA A 685 3.67 -12.73 17.30
C ALA A 685 2.99 -13.52 18.43
N GLY A 686 1.69 -13.79 18.31
CA GLY A 686 0.93 -14.64 19.22
C GLY A 686 1.46 -16.08 19.27
N CYS A 687 1.74 -16.68 18.11
CA CYS A 687 2.40 -17.99 18.02
C CYS A 687 3.79 -17.96 18.67
N GLY A 688 4.54 -16.87 18.48
CA GLY A 688 5.84 -16.68 19.13
C GLY A 688 5.78 -16.67 20.66
N ILE A 689 4.79 -15.97 21.23
CA ILE A 689 4.53 -15.98 22.68
C ILE A 689 4.16 -17.39 23.16
N ALA A 690 3.28 -18.09 22.44
CA ALA A 690 2.87 -19.45 22.79
C ALA A 690 4.07 -20.39 22.87
N VAL A 691 4.94 -20.34 21.86
CA VAL A 691 6.17 -21.13 21.80
C VAL A 691 7.13 -20.75 22.94
N ALA A 692 7.34 -19.46 23.17
CA ALA A 692 8.24 -18.98 24.21
C ALA A 692 7.76 -19.32 25.63
N THR A 693 6.46 -19.17 25.89
CA THR A 693 5.87 -19.52 27.20
C THR A 693 5.87 -21.01 27.45
N ALA A 694 5.54 -21.83 26.44
CA ALA A 694 5.65 -23.29 26.55
C ALA A 694 7.08 -23.72 26.88
N GLY A 695 8.08 -23.10 26.19
CA GLY A 695 9.50 -23.36 26.45
C GLY A 695 9.95 -23.01 27.86
N SER A 696 9.58 -21.81 28.30
CA SER A 696 9.96 -21.34 29.64
C SER A 696 9.35 -22.19 30.77
N LEU A 697 8.15 -22.75 30.56
CA LEU A 697 7.50 -23.65 31.52
C LEU A 697 8.25 -24.97 31.66
N VAL A 698 8.71 -25.56 30.54
CA VAL A 698 9.49 -26.81 30.56
C VAL A 698 10.83 -26.63 31.27
N GLU A 699 11.52 -25.52 31.03
CA GLU A 699 12.82 -25.22 31.70
C GLU A 699 12.68 -24.95 33.19
N ARG A 700 11.52 -24.45 33.63
CA ARG A 700 11.25 -24.04 35.02
C ARG A 700 10.53 -25.09 35.85
N LYS A 701 10.27 -26.30 35.33
CA LYS A 701 9.57 -27.36 36.05
C LYS A 701 10.24 -27.65 37.42
N ARG A 702 11.55 -27.88 37.46
CA ARG A 702 12.31 -28.17 38.72
C ARG A 702 12.28 -27.01 39.73
N PRO A 703 12.64 -25.75 39.40
CA PRO A 703 12.55 -24.62 40.33
C PRO A 703 11.14 -24.39 40.89
N PHE A 704 10.11 -24.54 40.09
CA PHE A 704 8.72 -24.36 40.57
C PHE A 704 8.26 -25.51 41.46
N THR A 705 8.68 -26.73 41.19
CA THR A 705 8.39 -27.88 42.04
C THR A 705 9.05 -27.73 43.41
N LEU A 706 10.32 -27.31 43.48
CA LEU A 706 11.04 -27.03 44.74
C LEU A 706 10.35 -25.90 45.54
N LEU A 707 9.98 -24.81 44.92
CA LEU A 707 9.22 -23.73 45.59
C LEU A 707 7.85 -24.20 46.08
N ARG A 708 7.20 -25.13 45.40
CA ARG A 708 5.95 -25.71 45.84
C ARG A 708 6.12 -26.64 47.03
N LEU A 709 7.21 -27.44 47.01
CA LEU A 709 7.58 -28.27 48.13
C LEU A 709 7.96 -27.47 49.39
N SER A 710 8.51 -26.26 49.21
CA SER A 710 8.78 -25.32 50.32
C SER A 710 7.54 -24.56 50.82
N GLY A 711 6.32 -24.94 50.37
CA GLY A 711 5.04 -24.38 50.86
C GLY A 711 4.51 -23.14 50.10
N THR A 712 5.14 -22.74 49.00
CA THR A 712 4.70 -21.57 48.24
C THR A 712 3.34 -21.85 47.56
N PRO A 713 2.28 -21.03 47.78
CA PRO A 713 0.96 -21.27 47.21
C PRO A 713 0.98 -21.09 45.67
N LEU A 714 0.20 -21.91 44.98
CA LEU A 714 0.08 -21.85 43.50
C LEU A 714 -0.36 -20.48 42.97
N ARG A 715 -1.17 -19.75 43.75
CA ARG A 715 -1.61 -18.37 43.39
C ARG A 715 -0.44 -17.43 43.28
N THR A 716 0.56 -17.54 44.19
CA THR A 716 1.78 -16.71 44.14
C THR A 716 2.63 -17.04 42.91
N LEU A 717 2.81 -18.32 42.61
CA LEU A 717 3.55 -18.76 41.42
C LEU A 717 2.88 -18.31 40.12
N ARG A 718 1.54 -18.41 40.03
CA ARG A 718 0.80 -17.89 38.87
C ARG A 718 0.96 -16.37 38.72
N ARG A 719 0.88 -15.61 39.83
CA ARG A 719 1.10 -14.14 39.79
C ARG A 719 2.53 -13.80 39.34
N VAL A 720 3.54 -14.54 39.77
CA VAL A 720 4.93 -14.35 39.33
C VAL A 720 5.06 -14.55 37.82
N VAL A 721 4.55 -15.65 37.27
CA VAL A 721 4.61 -15.94 35.84
C VAL A 721 3.84 -14.89 35.03
N PHE A 722 2.67 -14.48 35.54
CA PHE A 722 1.89 -13.42 34.90
C PHE A 722 2.65 -12.10 34.84
N LEU A 723 3.15 -11.62 35.97
CA LEU A 723 3.88 -10.35 36.03
C LEU A 723 5.17 -10.39 35.21
N GLU A 724 5.85 -11.54 35.20
CA GLU A 724 7.08 -11.73 34.42
C GLU A 724 6.84 -11.62 32.90
N SER A 725 5.68 -12.02 32.42
CA SER A 725 5.30 -11.91 30.99
C SER A 725 4.56 -10.60 30.67
N ALA A 726 3.62 -10.20 31.52
CA ALA A 726 2.77 -9.05 31.27
C ALA A 726 3.49 -7.70 31.40
N LEU A 727 4.41 -7.56 32.37
CA LEU A 727 5.10 -6.27 32.59
C LEU A 727 5.97 -5.85 31.40
N PRO A 728 6.84 -6.71 30.84
CA PRO A 728 7.58 -6.37 29.62
C PRO A 728 6.68 -6.13 28.44
N LEU A 729 5.62 -6.93 28.29
CA LEU A 729 4.63 -6.78 27.22
C LEU A 729 4.05 -5.36 27.22
N PHE A 730 3.52 -4.91 28.35
CA PHE A 730 2.92 -3.58 28.45
C PHE A 730 3.95 -2.46 28.33
N ALA A 731 5.05 -2.53 29.06
CA ALA A 731 6.05 -1.47 29.10
C ALA A 731 6.68 -1.20 27.74
N VAL A 732 7.02 -2.27 26.99
CA VAL A 732 7.64 -2.11 25.67
C VAL A 732 6.60 -1.82 24.59
N SER A 733 5.37 -2.33 24.71
CA SER A 733 4.28 -1.96 23.81
C SER A 733 3.91 -0.48 23.91
N VAL A 734 3.93 0.09 25.11
CA VAL A 734 3.75 1.55 25.31
C VAL A 734 4.86 2.33 24.62
N LEU A 735 6.13 1.95 24.79
CA LEU A 735 7.23 2.59 24.05
C LEU A 735 7.05 2.49 22.54
N ALA A 736 6.71 1.31 22.03
CA ALA A 736 6.48 1.06 20.62
C ALA A 736 5.31 1.92 20.08
N GLY A 737 4.20 1.95 20.79
CA GLY A 737 3.04 2.76 20.44
C GLY A 737 3.35 4.26 20.43
N LEU A 738 4.01 4.77 21.47
CA LEU A 738 4.37 6.18 21.56
C LEU A 738 5.34 6.60 20.45
N SER A 739 6.36 5.79 20.15
CA SER A 739 7.31 6.10 19.09
C SER A 739 6.65 6.06 17.71
N ALA A 740 5.78 5.09 17.45
CA ALA A 740 5.03 4.99 16.21
C ALA A 740 4.01 6.14 16.05
N TYR A 741 3.30 6.50 17.13
CA TYR A 741 2.38 7.63 17.13
C TYR A 741 3.08 8.96 16.87
N ALA A 742 4.24 9.18 17.49
CA ALA A 742 5.04 10.37 17.23
C ALA A 742 5.47 10.46 15.75
N MET A 743 5.90 9.34 15.17
CA MET A 743 6.25 9.30 13.74
C MET A 743 5.03 9.54 12.83
N ALA A 744 3.88 8.95 13.15
CA ALA A 744 2.64 9.19 12.42
C ALA A 744 2.21 10.65 12.47
N LEU A 745 2.30 11.27 13.66
CA LEU A 745 1.98 12.69 13.85
C LEU A 745 2.89 13.62 13.04
N ILE A 746 4.18 13.31 13.00
CA ILE A 746 5.16 14.05 12.20
C ILE A 746 4.85 13.90 10.71
N ALA A 747 4.58 12.66 10.25
CA ALA A 747 4.25 12.38 8.87
C ALA A 747 2.99 13.13 8.41
N VAL A 748 1.92 13.09 9.19
CA VAL A 748 0.66 13.76 8.85
C VAL A 748 0.84 15.29 8.80
N ARG A 749 1.52 15.88 9.79
CA ARG A 749 1.72 17.33 9.83
C ARG A 749 2.54 17.89 8.68
N SER A 750 3.45 17.08 8.13
CA SER A 750 4.33 17.54 7.05
C SER A 750 3.80 17.23 5.66
N LEU A 751 3.07 16.09 5.51
CA LEU A 751 2.52 15.67 4.21
C LEU A 751 1.15 16.29 3.93
N ALA A 752 0.34 16.54 4.95
CA ALA A 752 -1.00 17.06 4.82
C ALA A 752 -1.16 18.36 5.62
N LYS A 753 -0.62 19.45 5.09
CA LYS A 753 -0.77 20.80 5.68
C LYS A 753 -2.27 21.12 5.76
N GLY A 754 -2.76 21.44 6.97
CA GLY A 754 -4.17 21.79 7.18
C GLY A 754 -5.10 20.64 7.53
N VAL A 755 -4.66 19.37 7.41
CA VAL A 755 -5.49 18.21 7.78
C VAL A 755 -5.20 17.81 9.23
N SER A 756 -6.26 17.73 10.04
CA SER A 756 -6.13 17.19 11.40
C SER A 756 -6.00 15.67 11.34
N MET A 757 -5.06 15.12 12.12
CA MET A 757 -4.87 13.67 12.23
C MET A 757 -6.14 12.99 12.72
N SER A 758 -6.79 12.22 11.85
CA SER A 758 -7.94 11.37 12.21
C SER A 758 -7.45 10.02 12.73
N PHE A 759 -7.10 9.96 14.02
CA PHE A 759 -6.71 8.68 14.63
C PHE A 759 -7.97 7.88 14.98
N PRO A 760 -8.18 6.69 14.39
CA PRO A 760 -9.38 5.89 14.63
C PRO A 760 -9.29 5.17 15.99
N LEU A 761 -9.47 5.93 17.07
CA LEU A 761 -9.37 5.43 18.45
C LEU A 761 -10.22 4.17 18.69
N GLY A 762 -11.41 4.11 18.11
CA GLY A 762 -12.33 2.97 18.26
C GLY A 762 -11.77 1.68 17.65
N THR A 763 -11.49 1.68 16.35
CA THR A 763 -11.01 0.49 15.63
C THR A 763 -9.59 0.10 16.04
N TYR A 764 -8.72 1.08 16.30
CA TYR A 764 -7.37 0.84 16.80
C TYR A 764 -7.36 0.24 18.20
N SER A 765 -8.14 0.79 19.14
CA SER A 765 -8.21 0.27 20.49
C SER A 765 -8.78 -1.16 20.54
N VAL A 766 -9.75 -1.46 19.68
CA VAL A 766 -10.26 -2.83 19.52
C VAL A 766 -9.15 -3.76 19.01
N ALA A 767 -8.43 -3.36 17.96
CA ALA A 767 -7.35 -4.18 17.40
C ALA A 767 -6.24 -4.45 18.42
N VAL A 768 -5.76 -3.41 19.11
CA VAL A 768 -4.74 -3.56 20.16
C VAL A 768 -5.26 -4.39 21.33
N SER A 769 -6.52 -4.17 21.74
CA SER A 769 -7.14 -4.94 22.82
C SER A 769 -7.24 -6.42 22.49
N VAL A 770 -7.66 -6.76 21.27
CA VAL A 770 -7.70 -8.16 20.79
C VAL A 770 -6.33 -8.81 20.90
N VAL A 771 -5.29 -8.10 20.49
CA VAL A 771 -3.90 -8.60 20.56
C VAL A 771 -3.45 -8.81 21.99
N VAL A 772 -3.68 -7.81 22.84
CA VAL A 772 -3.30 -7.89 24.26
C VAL A 772 -4.09 -9.00 24.95
N VAL A 773 -5.39 -9.10 24.69
CA VAL A 773 -6.25 -10.17 25.23
C VAL A 773 -5.80 -11.54 24.72
N ALA A 774 -5.49 -11.67 23.43
CA ALA A 774 -4.97 -12.92 22.87
C ALA A 774 -3.61 -13.30 23.51
N ALA A 775 -2.69 -12.34 23.64
CA ALA A 775 -1.41 -12.56 24.31
C ALA A 775 -1.58 -12.96 25.78
N LEU A 776 -2.45 -12.27 26.50
CA LEU A 776 -2.80 -12.62 27.88
C LEU A 776 -3.51 -13.97 27.97
N GLY A 777 -4.38 -14.29 27.02
CA GLY A 777 -5.07 -15.59 26.90
C GLY A 777 -4.06 -16.75 26.74
N VAL A 778 -3.04 -16.57 25.89
CA VAL A 778 -1.94 -17.54 25.73
C VAL A 778 -1.16 -17.69 27.05
N ILE A 779 -0.85 -16.58 27.73
CA ILE A 779 -0.16 -16.59 29.03
C ILE A 779 -1.01 -17.30 30.08
N LEU A 780 -2.31 -17.00 30.15
CA LEU A 780 -3.24 -17.65 31.10
C LEU A 780 -3.45 -19.13 30.79
N GLY A 781 -3.58 -19.48 29.52
CA GLY A 781 -3.66 -20.87 29.06
C GLY A 781 -2.43 -21.69 29.45
N SER A 782 -1.25 -21.07 29.41
CA SER A 782 -0.01 -21.71 29.87
C SER A 782 -0.01 -22.02 31.39
N MET A 783 -0.75 -21.26 32.19
CA MET A 783 -0.87 -21.49 33.62
C MET A 783 -1.68 -22.75 33.98
N THR A 784 -2.63 -23.15 33.13
CA THR A 784 -3.34 -24.43 33.30
C THR A 784 -2.41 -25.62 33.10
N LEU A 785 -1.49 -25.47 32.13
CA LEU A 785 -0.42 -26.47 31.91
C LEU A 785 0.53 -26.55 33.12
N LEU A 786 0.91 -25.39 33.69
CA LEU A 786 1.77 -25.33 34.89
C LEU A 786 1.14 -26.09 36.05
N SER A 787 -0.15 -25.96 36.29
CA SER A 787 -0.83 -26.65 37.36
C SER A 787 -0.87 -28.19 37.21
N ARG A 788 -0.93 -28.67 35.95
CA ARG A 788 -0.86 -30.10 35.64
C ARG A 788 0.55 -30.66 35.78
N MET A 789 1.57 -29.89 35.36
CA MET A 789 2.97 -30.30 35.36
C MET A 789 3.64 -30.28 36.77
N THR A 790 3.07 -29.54 37.72
CA THR A 790 3.58 -29.40 39.09
C THR A 790 2.82 -30.24 40.12
N ARG A 791 1.99 -31.21 39.71
CA ARG A 791 1.36 -32.17 40.64
C ARG A 791 2.42 -33.06 41.31
N SER A 792 2.25 -33.31 42.58
CA SER A 792 3.20 -34.06 43.41
C SER A 792 3.46 -35.52 42.93
N GLU A 793 2.52 -36.07 42.16
CA GLU A 793 2.65 -37.41 41.55
C GLU A 793 3.81 -37.52 40.55
N TYR A 794 4.15 -36.42 39.87
CA TYR A 794 5.29 -36.42 38.94
C TYR A 794 6.64 -36.14 39.57
N ALA A 795 6.69 -35.77 40.83
CA ALA A 795 7.95 -35.55 41.57
C ALA A 795 8.60 -36.86 42.10
N ARG A 796 7.85 -37.97 42.08
CA ARG A 796 8.32 -39.26 42.60
C ARG A 796 9.02 -40.18 41.58
N PHE A 797 9.04 -39.78 40.30
CA PHE A 797 9.54 -40.65 39.21
C PHE A 797 10.74 -40.07 38.41
N GLU A 798 11.50 -39.11 38.96
CA GLU A 798 12.76 -38.67 38.36
C GLU A 798 13.89 -38.71 39.37
#